data_6276c1b25342542976f5ee0f7f18fed0
#
_entry.id   6276c1b25342542976f5ee0f7f18fed0
#
_cell.length_a   1.000
_cell.length_b   1.000
_cell.length_c   1.000
_cell.angle_alpha   90.00
_cell.angle_beta   90.00
_cell.angle_gamma   90.00
#
_symmetry.space_group_name_H-M   'P 1'
#
loop_
_entity.id
_entity.type
_entity.pdbx_description
1 polymer ?
#
loop_
_entity_poly.entity_id
_entity_poly.type
_entity_poly.pdbx_seq_one_letter_code
_entity_poly.pdbx_strand_id
1 'polypeptide(L)'
;MENQGRKLTIGALLHDVGKLLYRTNDGRSHSISGYEFLKEQGIEDEEILNQIKFHHGKMLAKAQIPDNDLSYITYWADNVAAGADRRTNDESYEWGYDKYVPLASIFNILNDNHQNYSYDMQAIYDDGKPNNPKETGGSYSEGTYNGILKELKQCLSAVALTEEYVNSLLSVLEATQSFVPSSTDKTQLCDISFYDHCKITAAIAGCMLAYLNEQNLRNYREILFQKGSETYERKAFLLMSLDISGIQSFLYTVGSDNVLKTLRAKSFYLEIMLEHIVDELLEQVGLSRANLIYSGGGHAYLLLANTEKTQELIKNFKAELNHWFLKWFKTDLYMAVGLAECSANDLMNQPRGSYEAIFKAAGKSISASKANRYTMSELLALNRRKVGQYERECKVCGELNQLNEDNLCTMCAAFISASSDILEKEFVTILRENPNSRGLKLPFDKYMVLESEQEVEGRLKVKSDAYVRCYSKNRMFTGYNVATKLWVGDYHQGDSFRDFVNKAEGIKRIGVLRADVDNLGKAFVSGFTPEHTSLSRTATFSRKMSLFFKLHINDILLNGRYSFDGQTKQLTRRNAAIIYSGGDDVFLIGAWNDVICAAIDLNESLQTFTQGTLKISAGIGIFPEKYPASALALQTGKLEDMAKDAGKNSIALFNEESVYKWETFTDGVLGEKFQLIKRYFDGNEEKGASAMYKMLSFIRTRGEKISLARFAYMLGRMEPDKKEEEEKKELYQEFSKKMYQWIKSEEDSKQLVTAIYLYVYLNRNKEGDYAGTNKN
;
A
#
# COMPACT_ATOMS: atom_id res chain seq x y z
N MET A 1 -20.70 -8.65 -16.89
CA MET A 1 -21.86 -7.94 -16.23
C MET A 1 -23.05 -7.93 -17.18
N GLU A 2 -24.26 -8.25 -16.70
CA GLU A 2 -25.47 -8.05 -17.50
C GLU A 2 -25.65 -6.55 -17.79
N ASN A 3 -26.32 -6.21 -18.90
CA ASN A 3 -26.52 -4.82 -19.31
C ASN A 3 -27.13 -3.95 -18.20
N GLN A 4 -28.07 -4.50 -17.43
CA GLN A 4 -28.71 -3.80 -16.30
C GLN A 4 -27.71 -3.52 -15.16
N GLY A 5 -26.83 -4.48 -14.81
CA GLY A 5 -25.78 -4.31 -13.81
C GLY A 5 -24.76 -3.24 -14.18
N ARG A 6 -24.39 -3.16 -15.47
CA ARG A 6 -23.52 -2.11 -15.99
C ARG A 6 -24.15 -0.72 -15.84
N LYS A 7 -25.38 -0.55 -16.31
CA LYS A 7 -26.11 0.73 -16.20
C LYS A 7 -26.27 1.18 -14.75
N LEU A 8 -26.58 0.24 -13.86
CA LEU A 8 -26.66 0.52 -12.42
C LEU A 8 -25.31 0.98 -11.86
N THR A 9 -24.23 0.28 -12.19
CA THR A 9 -22.89 0.64 -11.71
C THR A 9 -22.49 2.04 -12.18
N ILE A 10 -22.67 2.34 -13.46
CA ILE A 10 -22.33 3.66 -14.03
C ILE A 10 -23.21 4.76 -13.39
N GLY A 11 -24.52 4.54 -13.29
CA GLY A 11 -25.43 5.50 -12.67
C GLY A 11 -25.09 5.75 -11.20
N ALA A 12 -24.82 4.69 -10.43
CA ALA A 12 -24.45 4.80 -9.03
C ALA A 12 -23.07 5.47 -8.83
N LEU A 13 -22.09 5.27 -9.72
CA LEU A 13 -20.82 5.99 -9.69
C LEU A 13 -20.95 7.49 -9.97
N LEU A 14 -21.92 7.87 -10.79
CA LEU A 14 -22.15 9.26 -11.25
C LEU A 14 -23.32 9.96 -10.55
N HIS A 15 -24.08 9.29 -9.65
CA HIS A 15 -25.34 9.81 -9.11
C HIS A 15 -25.23 11.21 -8.52
N ASP A 16 -24.14 11.49 -7.88
CA ASP A 16 -23.89 12.74 -7.15
C ASP A 16 -23.01 13.74 -7.92
N VAL A 17 -22.63 13.48 -9.19
CA VAL A 17 -21.70 14.32 -9.98
C VAL A 17 -22.08 15.79 -9.99
N GLY A 18 -23.36 16.10 -9.90
CA GLY A 18 -23.89 17.46 -9.80
C GLY A 18 -23.48 18.24 -8.54
N LYS A 19 -22.98 17.56 -7.51
CA LYS A 19 -22.41 18.25 -6.33
C LYS A 19 -21.17 19.08 -6.68
N LEU A 20 -20.41 18.69 -7.71
CA LEU A 20 -19.30 19.51 -8.22
C LEU A 20 -19.82 20.80 -8.86
N LEU A 21 -20.88 20.71 -9.68
CA LEU A 21 -21.49 21.87 -10.31
C LEU A 21 -22.15 22.81 -9.29
N TYR A 22 -22.84 22.27 -8.28
CA TYR A 22 -23.39 23.05 -7.18
C TYR A 22 -22.33 23.93 -6.49
N ARG A 23 -21.09 23.44 -6.40
CA ARG A 23 -19.96 24.17 -5.81
C ARG A 23 -19.35 25.21 -6.76
N THR A 24 -19.70 25.20 -8.04
CA THR A 24 -19.33 26.23 -9.03
C THR A 24 -20.46 27.24 -9.28
N ASN A 25 -21.32 27.47 -8.27
CA ASN A 25 -22.45 28.43 -8.34
C ASN A 25 -23.52 28.11 -9.38
N ASP A 26 -23.68 26.86 -9.79
CA ASP A 26 -24.88 26.41 -10.49
C ASP A 26 -26.08 26.54 -9.53
N GLY A 27 -27.02 27.39 -9.84
CA GLY A 27 -28.18 27.70 -8.98
C GLY A 27 -29.26 26.58 -8.93
N ARG A 28 -29.05 25.47 -9.65
CA ARG A 28 -29.93 24.30 -9.68
C ARG A 28 -29.66 23.33 -8.56
N SER A 29 -30.58 22.40 -8.27
CA SER A 29 -30.29 21.28 -7.40
C SER A 29 -29.23 20.37 -8.04
N HIS A 30 -28.35 19.77 -7.24
CA HIS A 30 -27.26 18.93 -7.78
C HIS A 30 -27.76 17.74 -8.61
N SER A 31 -28.95 17.17 -8.30
CA SER A 31 -29.57 16.13 -9.12
C SER A 31 -29.93 16.60 -10.53
N ILE A 32 -30.42 17.82 -10.66
CA ILE A 32 -30.73 18.41 -11.97
C ILE A 32 -29.46 18.84 -12.70
N SER A 33 -28.52 19.50 -11.98
CA SER A 33 -27.22 19.88 -12.55
C SER A 33 -26.45 18.69 -13.08
N GLY A 34 -26.42 17.58 -12.32
CA GLY A 34 -25.75 16.34 -12.74
C GLY A 34 -26.41 15.69 -13.95
N TYR A 35 -27.74 15.66 -13.99
CA TYR A 35 -28.49 15.14 -15.13
C TYR A 35 -28.19 15.93 -16.42
N GLU A 36 -28.28 17.27 -16.39
CA GLU A 36 -27.98 18.10 -17.55
C GLU A 36 -26.51 18.00 -17.96
N PHE A 37 -25.59 18.00 -17.00
CA PHE A 37 -24.15 17.81 -17.23
C PHE A 37 -23.87 16.54 -18.01
N LEU A 38 -24.42 15.39 -17.59
CA LEU A 38 -24.17 14.13 -18.26
C LEU A 38 -24.80 14.07 -19.66
N LYS A 39 -25.94 14.72 -19.88
CA LYS A 39 -26.49 14.91 -21.21
C LYS A 39 -25.56 15.72 -22.12
N GLU A 40 -24.99 16.80 -21.62
CA GLU A 40 -23.99 17.60 -22.34
C GLU A 40 -22.70 16.78 -22.66
N GLN A 41 -22.39 15.75 -21.85
CA GLN A 41 -21.28 14.80 -22.11
C GLN A 41 -21.70 13.67 -23.09
N GLY A 42 -22.90 13.70 -23.67
CA GLY A 42 -23.37 12.74 -24.67
C GLY A 42 -23.97 11.46 -24.08
N ILE A 43 -24.32 11.44 -22.80
CA ILE A 43 -25.05 10.31 -22.20
C ILE A 43 -26.52 10.44 -22.52
N GLU A 44 -27.09 9.50 -23.30
CA GLU A 44 -28.49 9.47 -23.73
C GLU A 44 -29.28 8.34 -23.03
N ASP A 45 -28.64 7.43 -22.31
CA ASP A 45 -29.33 6.31 -21.67
C ASP A 45 -30.14 6.77 -20.46
N GLU A 46 -31.48 6.76 -20.62
CA GLU A 46 -32.41 7.23 -19.58
C GLU A 46 -32.35 6.39 -18.29
N GLU A 47 -32.00 5.09 -18.32
CA GLU A 47 -31.86 4.30 -17.11
C GLU A 47 -30.61 4.74 -16.28
N ILE A 48 -29.59 5.25 -16.95
CA ILE A 48 -28.44 5.87 -16.27
C ILE A 48 -28.86 7.26 -15.76
N LEU A 49 -29.42 8.10 -16.61
CA LEU A 49 -29.78 9.48 -16.30
C LEU A 49 -30.84 9.60 -15.19
N ASN A 50 -31.79 8.66 -15.12
CA ASN A 50 -32.79 8.60 -14.06
C ASN A 50 -32.15 8.42 -12.67
N GLN A 51 -31.11 7.61 -12.55
CA GLN A 51 -30.41 7.39 -11.29
C GLN A 51 -29.84 8.72 -10.76
N ILE A 52 -29.29 9.57 -11.63
CA ILE A 52 -28.73 10.87 -11.24
C ILE A 52 -29.88 11.85 -10.88
N LYS A 53 -30.93 11.86 -11.65
CA LYS A 53 -32.05 12.79 -11.46
C LYS A 53 -32.89 12.48 -10.24
N PHE A 54 -33.09 11.19 -9.91
CA PHE A 54 -34.07 10.73 -8.94
C PHE A 54 -33.45 10.03 -7.70
N HIS A 55 -32.14 10.13 -7.43
CA HIS A 55 -31.53 9.50 -6.25
C HIS A 55 -31.98 10.10 -4.91
N HIS A 56 -32.76 11.18 -4.88
CA HIS A 56 -33.31 11.73 -3.63
C HIS A 56 -34.76 11.39 -3.42
N GLY A 57 -35.14 10.99 -2.21
CA GLY A 57 -36.49 10.53 -1.88
C GLY A 57 -37.64 11.48 -2.23
N LYS A 58 -37.43 12.81 -2.10
CA LYS A 58 -38.44 13.81 -2.50
C LYS A 58 -38.69 13.86 -4.03
N MET A 59 -37.63 13.67 -4.81
CA MET A 59 -37.69 13.62 -6.26
C MET A 59 -38.26 12.28 -6.73
N LEU A 60 -37.74 11.19 -6.14
CA LEU A 60 -38.13 9.83 -6.46
C LEU A 60 -39.63 9.57 -6.18
N ALA A 61 -40.18 10.10 -5.08
CA ALA A 61 -41.61 9.99 -4.73
C ALA A 61 -42.56 10.59 -5.80
N LYS A 62 -42.06 11.60 -6.55
CA LYS A 62 -42.84 12.31 -7.60
C LYS A 62 -42.47 11.84 -9.00
N ALA A 63 -41.50 10.97 -9.14
CA ALA A 63 -41.02 10.51 -10.44
C ALA A 63 -42.07 9.61 -11.12
N GLN A 64 -42.29 9.85 -12.42
CA GLN A 64 -43.09 8.99 -13.27
C GLN A 64 -42.19 8.01 -14.01
N ILE A 65 -41.62 7.05 -13.27
CA ILE A 65 -40.72 6.01 -13.75
C ILE A 65 -41.30 4.62 -13.41
N PRO A 66 -40.90 3.58 -14.14
CA PRO A 66 -41.33 2.19 -13.83
C PRO A 66 -41.01 1.76 -12.42
N ASP A 67 -41.81 0.88 -11.82
CA ASP A 67 -41.58 0.35 -10.46
C ASP A 67 -40.31 -0.47 -10.34
N ASN A 68 -39.73 -0.89 -11.45
CA ASN A 68 -38.44 -1.61 -11.52
C ASN A 68 -37.31 -0.71 -12.05
N ASP A 69 -37.42 0.61 -11.99
CA ASP A 69 -36.35 1.53 -12.38
C ASP A 69 -35.15 1.44 -11.43
N LEU A 70 -33.94 1.51 -11.99
CA LEU A 70 -32.68 1.38 -11.25
C LEU A 70 -32.47 2.49 -10.22
N SER A 71 -33.14 3.62 -10.37
CA SER A 71 -33.07 4.76 -9.42
C SER A 71 -33.47 4.36 -7.99
N TYR A 72 -34.41 3.40 -7.83
CA TYR A 72 -34.79 2.91 -6.51
C TYR A 72 -33.64 2.15 -5.82
N ILE A 73 -32.84 1.41 -6.59
CA ILE A 73 -31.67 0.68 -6.06
C ILE A 73 -30.57 1.69 -5.70
N THR A 74 -30.28 2.64 -6.56
CA THR A 74 -29.28 3.70 -6.31
C THR A 74 -29.66 4.54 -5.10
N TYR A 75 -30.93 4.97 -4.98
CA TYR A 75 -31.44 5.68 -3.80
C TYR A 75 -31.23 4.89 -2.51
N TRP A 76 -31.58 3.60 -2.52
CA TRP A 76 -31.43 2.74 -1.34
C TRP A 76 -29.96 2.53 -0.97
N ALA A 77 -29.11 2.30 -1.98
CA ALA A 77 -27.68 2.09 -1.78
C ALA A 77 -26.97 3.36 -1.28
N ASP A 78 -27.34 4.54 -1.80
CA ASP A 78 -26.86 5.84 -1.30
C ASP A 78 -27.24 6.04 0.17
N ASN A 79 -28.48 5.72 0.56
CA ASN A 79 -28.92 5.82 1.95
C ASN A 79 -28.14 4.86 2.86
N VAL A 80 -27.78 3.65 2.43
CA VAL A 80 -26.95 2.72 3.20
C VAL A 80 -25.52 3.27 3.33
N ALA A 81 -24.92 3.71 2.25
CA ALA A 81 -23.57 4.31 2.26
C ALA A 81 -23.55 5.56 3.15
N ALA A 82 -24.50 6.49 2.95
CA ALA A 82 -24.60 7.74 3.69
C ALA A 82 -25.10 7.55 5.14
N GLY A 83 -25.91 6.54 5.42
CA GLY A 83 -26.44 6.29 6.76
C GLY A 83 -25.39 6.01 7.82
N ALA A 84 -24.27 5.44 7.39
CA ALA A 84 -23.10 5.25 8.23
C ALA A 84 -22.18 6.50 8.27
N ASP A 85 -22.24 7.37 7.25
CA ASP A 85 -21.33 8.49 7.03
C ASP A 85 -21.86 9.81 7.62
N ARG A 86 -23.18 10.01 7.63
CA ARG A 86 -23.87 11.25 8.06
C ARG A 86 -24.05 11.29 9.59
N ARG A 87 -22.99 11.16 10.35
CA ARG A 87 -23.05 11.32 11.80
C ARG A 87 -22.62 12.72 12.20
N THR A 88 -23.36 13.28 13.15
CA THR A 88 -23.15 14.63 13.66
C THR A 88 -21.78 14.77 14.29
N ASN A 89 -21.12 15.87 13.99
CA ASN A 89 -19.98 16.33 14.74
C ASN A 89 -20.52 16.96 16.05
N ASP A 90 -20.33 16.27 17.18
CA ASP A 90 -20.81 16.72 18.48
C ASP A 90 -20.21 18.07 18.94
N GLU A 91 -19.15 18.53 18.29
CA GLU A 91 -18.47 19.79 18.57
C GLU A 91 -18.98 20.99 17.76
N SER A 92 -19.81 20.77 16.71
CA SER A 92 -20.27 21.88 15.87
C SER A 92 -21.67 22.36 16.25
N TYR A 93 -21.76 23.58 16.75
CA TYR A 93 -23.01 24.31 16.99
C TYR A 93 -23.54 25.08 15.76
N GLU A 94 -22.84 25.01 14.61
CA GLU A 94 -23.20 25.74 13.40
C GLU A 94 -24.03 24.88 12.44
N TRP A 95 -25.31 25.27 12.26
CA TRP A 95 -26.20 24.70 11.24
C TRP A 95 -25.92 25.33 9.88
N GLY A 96 -25.92 24.52 8.81
CA GLY A 96 -25.86 25.03 7.45
C GLY A 96 -24.89 24.21 6.55
N TYR A 97 -24.77 24.69 5.32
CA TYR A 97 -23.90 24.08 4.31
C TYR A 97 -22.76 25.02 3.96
N ASP A 98 -21.54 24.47 3.87
CA ASP A 98 -20.39 25.20 3.37
C ASP A 98 -19.90 24.55 2.07
N LYS A 99 -20.10 25.26 0.95
CA LYS A 99 -19.71 24.77 -0.39
C LYS A 99 -18.21 24.50 -0.49
N TYR A 100 -17.41 25.19 0.30
CA TYR A 100 -15.96 25.21 0.20
C TYR A 100 -15.26 24.55 1.41
N VAL A 101 -15.99 23.77 2.21
CA VAL A 101 -15.38 22.99 3.27
C VAL A 101 -14.33 22.04 2.68
N PRO A 102 -13.09 22.04 3.19
CA PRO A 102 -12.06 21.13 2.70
C PRO A 102 -12.32 19.69 3.15
N LEU A 103 -11.74 18.73 2.41
CA LEU A 103 -11.76 17.34 2.85
C LEU A 103 -10.92 17.20 4.13
N ALA A 104 -11.56 16.85 5.22
CA ALA A 104 -10.89 16.55 6.48
C ALA A 104 -10.07 15.26 6.36
N SER A 105 -9.00 15.18 7.13
CA SER A 105 -8.19 13.97 7.16
C SER A 105 -8.91 12.87 7.93
N ILE A 106 -8.95 11.68 7.37
CA ILE A 106 -9.48 10.48 8.02
C ILE A 106 -8.71 10.12 9.32
N PHE A 107 -7.45 10.55 9.40
CA PHE A 107 -6.59 10.33 10.56
C PHE A 107 -6.93 11.25 11.75
N ASN A 108 -7.76 12.28 11.56
CA ASN A 108 -8.20 13.15 12.65
C ASN A 108 -8.91 12.42 13.78
N ILE A 109 -9.58 11.30 13.44
CA ILE A 109 -10.40 10.52 14.38
C ILE A 109 -9.93 9.07 14.52
N LEU A 110 -8.85 8.67 13.82
CA LEU A 110 -8.31 7.33 13.89
C LEU A 110 -7.56 7.13 15.22
N ASN A 111 -7.77 5.98 15.88
CA ASN A 111 -7.10 5.61 17.14
C ASN A 111 -7.25 6.69 18.24
N ASP A 112 -8.45 7.27 18.37
CA ASP A 112 -8.77 8.31 19.35
C ASP A 112 -7.94 9.59 19.17
N ASN A 113 -7.60 9.92 17.94
CA ASN A 113 -6.97 11.19 17.59
C ASN A 113 -8.03 12.31 17.57
N HIS A 114 -7.66 13.51 18.04
CA HIS A 114 -8.54 14.67 18.13
C HIS A 114 -7.93 15.89 17.43
N GLN A 115 -7.26 15.68 16.32
CA GLN A 115 -6.68 16.74 15.49
C GLN A 115 -7.69 17.25 14.46
N ASN A 116 -7.42 18.42 13.88
CA ASN A 116 -8.25 19.03 12.84
C ASN A 116 -7.41 19.43 11.63
N TYR A 117 -7.03 18.44 10.84
CA TYR A 117 -6.23 18.60 9.63
C TYR A 117 -7.10 18.37 8.40
N SER A 118 -6.79 19.05 7.31
CA SER A 118 -7.47 18.88 6.03
C SER A 118 -6.48 18.90 4.86
N TYR A 119 -6.94 18.45 3.70
CA TYR A 119 -6.12 18.33 2.49
C TYR A 119 -6.29 19.57 1.60
N ASP A 120 -5.26 19.86 0.80
CA ASP A 120 -5.43 20.72 -0.37
C ASP A 120 -6.23 19.98 -1.45
N MET A 121 -7.02 20.73 -2.24
CA MET A 121 -7.70 20.15 -3.39
C MET A 121 -6.70 19.96 -4.53
N GLN A 122 -6.55 18.72 -4.97
CA GLN A 122 -5.75 18.37 -6.14
C GLN A 122 -6.28 17.11 -6.80
N ALA A 123 -5.99 16.93 -8.08
CA ALA A 123 -6.15 15.65 -8.74
C ALA A 123 -4.94 14.73 -8.43
N ILE A 124 -5.16 13.42 -8.43
CA ILE A 124 -4.09 12.42 -8.28
C ILE A 124 -3.64 12.01 -9.67
N TYR A 125 -2.46 12.48 -10.04
CA TYR A 125 -1.78 12.10 -11.29
C TYR A 125 -0.50 11.30 -11.03
N ASP A 126 0.28 11.13 -12.08
CA ASP A 126 1.42 10.23 -12.16
C ASP A 126 2.68 10.73 -11.41
N ASP A 127 2.67 11.92 -10.82
CA ASP A 127 3.87 12.53 -10.21
C ASP A 127 4.23 11.95 -8.82
N GLY A 128 3.32 11.15 -8.25
CA GLY A 128 3.57 10.46 -6.99
C GLY A 128 3.72 11.31 -5.74
N LYS A 129 3.59 12.66 -5.87
CA LYS A 129 3.82 13.57 -4.74
C LYS A 129 2.77 13.40 -3.65
N PRO A 130 3.18 13.27 -2.38
CA PRO A 130 2.27 13.18 -1.26
C PRO A 130 1.45 14.46 -1.10
N ASN A 131 0.12 14.31 -0.97
CA ASN A 131 -0.75 15.37 -0.45
C ASN A 131 -0.95 15.11 1.04
N ASN A 132 -0.08 15.69 1.85
CA ASN A 132 -0.15 15.55 3.30
C ASN A 132 -1.23 16.47 3.87
N PRO A 133 -1.96 16.03 4.91
CA PRO A 133 -2.94 16.87 5.58
C PRO A 133 -2.25 18.02 6.35
N LYS A 134 -2.93 19.18 6.43
CA LYS A 134 -2.40 20.41 7.04
C LYS A 134 -3.36 20.91 8.12
N GLU A 135 -2.81 21.46 9.18
CA GLU A 135 -3.57 22.04 10.28
C GLU A 135 -4.38 23.27 9.85
N THR A 136 -3.82 24.11 9.00
CA THR A 136 -4.46 25.34 8.50
C THR A 136 -5.49 25.12 7.39
N GLY A 137 -5.70 23.87 6.99
CA GLY A 137 -6.63 23.51 5.94
C GLY A 137 -6.25 23.96 4.53
N GLY A 138 -6.74 23.24 3.53
CA GLY A 138 -6.66 23.67 2.14
C GLY A 138 -7.65 24.81 1.83
N SER A 139 -7.27 25.71 0.95
CA SER A 139 -8.21 26.73 0.46
C SER A 139 -9.05 26.15 -0.68
N TYR A 140 -10.31 25.83 -0.40
CA TYR A 140 -11.27 25.43 -1.42
C TYR A 140 -12.05 26.65 -1.89
N SER A 141 -12.27 26.75 -3.18
CA SER A 141 -12.92 27.90 -3.81
C SER A 141 -13.66 27.46 -5.08
N GLU A 142 -14.51 28.34 -5.60
CA GLU A 142 -15.14 28.15 -6.91
C GLU A 142 -14.09 27.88 -8.00
N GLY A 143 -12.95 28.57 -7.97
CA GLY A 143 -11.87 28.39 -8.95
C GLY A 143 -11.24 27.00 -8.88
N THR A 144 -11.00 26.44 -7.68
CA THR A 144 -10.48 25.08 -7.53
C THR A 144 -11.48 24.03 -8.04
N TYR A 145 -12.78 24.21 -7.74
CA TYR A 145 -13.82 23.30 -8.27
C TYR A 145 -13.99 23.38 -9.78
N ASN A 146 -13.88 24.60 -10.37
CA ASN A 146 -13.87 24.76 -11.83
C ASN A 146 -12.70 24.04 -12.48
N GLY A 147 -11.52 24.06 -11.84
CA GLY A 147 -10.34 23.29 -12.26
C GLY A 147 -10.64 21.79 -12.32
N ILE A 148 -11.10 21.21 -11.21
CA ILE A 148 -11.44 19.78 -11.14
C ILE A 148 -12.55 19.41 -12.12
N LEU A 149 -13.59 20.26 -12.29
CA LEU A 149 -14.67 20.01 -13.24
C LEU A 149 -14.18 20.01 -14.69
N LYS A 150 -13.24 20.91 -15.03
CA LYS A 150 -12.62 20.93 -16.36
C LYS A 150 -11.86 19.64 -16.64
N GLU A 151 -11.07 19.17 -15.68
CA GLU A 151 -10.33 17.91 -15.78
C GLU A 151 -11.27 16.71 -15.90
N LEU A 152 -12.31 16.66 -15.07
CA LEU A 152 -13.32 15.62 -15.14
C LEU A 152 -13.99 15.57 -16.53
N LYS A 153 -14.39 16.73 -17.10
CA LYS A 153 -14.97 16.81 -18.44
C LYS A 153 -14.02 16.26 -19.51
N GLN A 154 -12.74 16.66 -19.45
CA GLN A 154 -11.73 16.21 -20.38
C GLN A 154 -11.52 14.69 -20.31
N CYS A 155 -11.44 14.12 -19.10
CA CYS A 155 -11.27 12.68 -18.92
C CYS A 155 -12.53 11.89 -19.33
N LEU A 156 -13.72 12.36 -18.97
CA LEU A 156 -14.98 11.69 -19.33
C LEU A 156 -15.22 11.64 -20.85
N SER A 157 -14.80 12.66 -21.59
CA SER A 157 -14.93 12.67 -23.06
C SER A 157 -14.15 11.54 -23.73
N ALA A 158 -13.17 10.96 -23.06
CA ALA A 158 -12.36 9.83 -23.53
C ALA A 158 -12.88 8.47 -23.04
N VAL A 159 -13.90 8.40 -22.20
CA VAL A 159 -14.42 7.15 -21.62
C VAL A 159 -15.75 6.79 -22.24
N ALA A 160 -15.82 5.68 -22.97
CA ALA A 160 -17.09 5.11 -23.41
C ALA A 160 -17.82 4.45 -22.22
N LEU A 161 -19.15 4.58 -22.15
CA LEU A 161 -19.96 3.99 -21.07
C LEU A 161 -20.35 2.54 -21.39
N THR A 162 -19.34 1.71 -21.67
CA THR A 162 -19.49 0.27 -21.89
C THR A 162 -18.89 -0.51 -20.70
N GLU A 163 -19.14 -1.80 -20.61
CA GLU A 163 -18.61 -2.64 -19.55
C GLU A 163 -17.07 -2.57 -19.45
N GLU A 164 -16.40 -2.53 -20.58
CA GLU A 164 -14.95 -2.50 -20.68
C GLU A 164 -14.35 -1.23 -20.05
N TYR A 165 -15.09 -0.10 -20.03
CA TYR A 165 -14.63 1.18 -19.53
C TYR A 165 -15.04 1.50 -18.09
N VAL A 166 -15.76 0.62 -17.38
CA VAL A 166 -16.13 0.85 -15.96
C VAL A 166 -14.90 1.09 -15.09
N ASN A 167 -13.81 0.34 -15.31
CA ASN A 167 -12.55 0.52 -14.57
C ASN A 167 -11.83 1.82 -14.95
N SER A 168 -11.91 2.26 -16.20
CA SER A 168 -11.44 3.59 -16.62
C SER A 168 -12.24 4.71 -15.97
N LEU A 169 -13.56 4.56 -15.87
CA LEU A 169 -14.42 5.50 -15.15
C LEU A 169 -14.04 5.58 -13.67
N LEU A 170 -13.85 4.44 -13.00
CA LEU A 170 -13.36 4.40 -11.61
C LEU A 170 -12.02 5.14 -11.46
N SER A 171 -11.08 4.95 -12.39
CA SER A 171 -9.79 5.63 -12.38
C SER A 171 -9.91 7.15 -12.56
N VAL A 172 -10.80 7.62 -13.44
CA VAL A 172 -11.09 9.04 -13.65
C VAL A 172 -11.69 9.66 -12.38
N LEU A 173 -12.67 9.00 -11.78
CA LEU A 173 -13.32 9.48 -10.56
C LEU A 173 -12.34 9.49 -9.37
N GLU A 174 -11.50 8.47 -9.25
CA GLU A 174 -10.43 8.46 -8.23
C GLU A 174 -9.47 9.64 -8.42
N ALA A 175 -9.00 9.87 -9.64
CA ALA A 175 -8.05 10.95 -9.91
C ALA A 175 -8.64 12.33 -9.59
N THR A 176 -9.88 12.60 -9.97
CA THR A 176 -10.49 13.93 -9.87
C THR A 176 -11.24 14.18 -8.55
N GLN A 177 -11.70 13.15 -7.84
CA GLN A 177 -12.63 13.29 -6.71
C GLN A 177 -12.06 12.81 -5.37
N SER A 178 -10.84 12.30 -5.32
CA SER A 178 -10.22 11.78 -4.10
C SER A 178 -10.01 12.80 -2.99
N PHE A 179 -9.92 14.08 -3.33
CA PHE A 179 -9.76 15.19 -2.37
C PHE A 179 -10.99 16.12 -2.36
N VAL A 180 -12.10 15.70 -2.91
CA VAL A 180 -13.39 16.38 -2.82
C VAL A 180 -14.21 15.74 -1.70
N PRO A 181 -14.72 16.48 -0.70
CA PRO A 181 -15.56 15.90 0.34
C PRO A 181 -16.94 15.49 -0.19
N SER A 182 -17.46 14.35 0.27
CA SER A 182 -18.78 13.84 -0.11
C SER A 182 -19.94 14.68 0.42
N SER A 183 -19.75 15.32 1.58
CA SER A 183 -20.73 16.21 2.23
C SER A 183 -20.22 17.64 2.33
N THR A 184 -21.16 18.60 2.37
CA THR A 184 -20.92 20.02 2.66
C THR A 184 -21.68 20.49 3.89
N ASP A 185 -22.31 19.57 4.63
CA ASP A 185 -23.06 19.83 5.84
C ASP A 185 -22.09 20.08 7.00
N LYS A 186 -22.17 21.26 7.62
CA LYS A 186 -21.30 21.66 8.73
C LYS A 186 -21.48 20.81 9.99
N THR A 187 -22.60 20.12 10.11
CA THR A 187 -22.87 19.23 11.25
C THR A 187 -22.24 17.85 11.10
N GLN A 188 -21.60 17.55 9.95
CA GLN A 188 -21.01 16.25 9.65
C GLN A 188 -19.49 16.34 9.56
N LEU A 189 -18.82 15.21 9.83
CA LEU A 189 -17.41 15.06 9.51
C LEU A 189 -17.25 14.94 7.98
N CYS A 190 -16.53 15.89 7.38
CA CYS A 190 -16.28 15.90 5.93
C CYS A 190 -14.99 15.12 5.59
N ASP A 191 -14.82 13.92 6.15
CA ASP A 191 -13.60 13.08 6.07
C ASP A 191 -13.67 11.98 4.99
N ILE A 192 -14.85 11.77 4.41
CA ILE A 192 -15.05 10.79 3.32
C ILE A 192 -14.97 11.50 1.98
N SER A 193 -14.13 10.97 1.08
CA SER A 193 -14.00 11.52 -0.25
C SER A 193 -15.25 11.24 -1.09
N PHE A 194 -15.50 12.12 -2.05
CA PHE A 194 -16.57 11.96 -2.99
C PHE A 194 -16.45 10.67 -3.81
N TYR A 195 -15.22 10.33 -4.21
CA TYR A 195 -14.94 9.08 -4.89
C TYR A 195 -15.28 7.86 -4.05
N ASP A 196 -14.84 7.80 -2.79
CA ASP A 196 -15.07 6.63 -1.94
C ASP A 196 -16.56 6.43 -1.66
N HIS A 197 -17.31 7.50 -1.44
CA HIS A 197 -18.77 7.45 -1.27
C HIS A 197 -19.47 6.88 -2.52
N CYS A 198 -19.18 7.40 -3.72
CA CYS A 198 -19.80 6.92 -4.97
C CYS A 198 -19.40 5.47 -5.28
N LYS A 199 -18.15 5.09 -5.01
CA LYS A 199 -17.65 3.71 -5.17
C LYS A 199 -18.41 2.73 -4.27
N ILE A 200 -18.59 3.06 -2.99
CA ILE A 200 -19.31 2.20 -2.04
C ILE A 200 -20.79 2.13 -2.36
N THR A 201 -21.41 3.25 -2.79
CA THR A 201 -22.79 3.24 -3.29
C THR A 201 -22.93 2.29 -4.47
N ALA A 202 -22.04 2.32 -5.44
CA ALA A 202 -22.06 1.42 -6.59
C ALA A 202 -21.84 -0.06 -6.20
N ALA A 203 -20.96 -0.33 -5.22
CA ALA A 203 -20.74 -1.67 -4.70
C ALA A 203 -21.99 -2.26 -4.06
N ILE A 204 -22.66 -1.48 -3.19
CA ILE A 204 -23.89 -1.87 -2.50
C ILE A 204 -25.02 -2.07 -3.52
N ALA A 205 -25.16 -1.14 -4.48
CA ALA A 205 -26.19 -1.22 -5.52
C ALA A 205 -26.04 -2.48 -6.38
N GLY A 206 -24.83 -2.81 -6.83
CA GLY A 206 -24.54 -4.01 -7.60
C GLY A 206 -24.91 -5.31 -6.86
N CYS A 207 -24.52 -5.40 -5.58
CA CYS A 207 -24.88 -6.54 -4.74
C CYS A 207 -26.39 -6.66 -4.54
N MET A 208 -27.09 -5.55 -4.28
CA MET A 208 -28.54 -5.56 -4.09
C MET A 208 -29.28 -5.97 -5.36
N LEU A 209 -28.86 -5.50 -6.53
CA LEU A 209 -29.45 -5.94 -7.82
C LEU A 209 -29.29 -7.45 -8.01
N ALA A 210 -28.10 -8.00 -7.77
CA ALA A 210 -27.83 -9.42 -7.89
C ALA A 210 -28.71 -10.24 -6.91
N TYR A 211 -28.85 -9.78 -5.66
CA TYR A 211 -29.70 -10.40 -4.65
C TYR A 211 -31.19 -10.38 -5.06
N LEU A 212 -31.71 -9.22 -5.49
CA LEU A 212 -33.11 -9.08 -5.93
C LEU A 212 -33.40 -9.92 -7.17
N ASN A 213 -32.46 -10.02 -8.10
CA ASN A 213 -32.60 -10.83 -9.29
C ASN A 213 -32.71 -12.32 -8.98
N GLU A 214 -31.90 -12.85 -8.06
CA GLU A 214 -31.98 -14.25 -7.65
C GLU A 214 -33.29 -14.57 -6.94
N GLN A 215 -33.80 -13.62 -6.12
CA GLN A 215 -35.07 -13.76 -5.42
C GLN A 215 -36.29 -13.49 -6.30
N ASN A 216 -36.09 -13.20 -7.60
CA ASN A 216 -37.16 -12.81 -8.56
C ASN A 216 -38.01 -11.60 -8.08
N LEU A 217 -37.42 -10.70 -7.30
CA LEU A 217 -38.05 -9.50 -6.79
C LEU A 217 -37.86 -8.34 -7.77
N ARG A 218 -38.92 -7.92 -8.46
CA ARG A 218 -38.84 -6.91 -9.52
C ARG A 218 -39.54 -5.57 -9.20
N ASN A 219 -40.37 -5.50 -8.17
CA ASN A 219 -40.97 -4.25 -7.73
C ASN A 219 -40.00 -3.51 -6.79
N TYR A 220 -38.97 -2.85 -7.35
CA TYR A 220 -37.98 -2.11 -6.58
C TYR A 220 -38.59 -0.93 -5.82
N ARG A 221 -39.61 -0.29 -6.36
CA ARG A 221 -40.33 0.79 -5.68
C ARG A 221 -40.94 0.33 -4.35
N GLU A 222 -41.65 -0.77 -4.34
CA GLU A 222 -42.23 -1.30 -3.11
C GLU A 222 -41.13 -1.75 -2.09
N ILE A 223 -40.18 -2.53 -2.58
CA ILE A 223 -39.19 -3.22 -1.72
C ILE A 223 -38.17 -2.25 -1.12
N LEU A 224 -37.64 -1.32 -1.93
CA LEU A 224 -36.51 -0.47 -1.54
C LEU A 224 -36.91 0.95 -1.16
N PHE A 225 -38.05 1.45 -1.69
CA PHE A 225 -38.51 2.80 -1.39
C PHE A 225 -39.62 2.84 -0.38
N GLN A 226 -40.69 2.03 -0.53
CA GLN A 226 -41.81 2.02 0.39
C GLN A 226 -41.56 1.20 1.66
N LYS A 227 -40.86 0.04 1.52
CA LYS A 227 -40.51 -0.91 2.61
C LYS A 227 -39.00 -1.00 2.83
N GLY A 228 -38.26 0.03 2.50
CA GLY A 228 -36.77 0.01 2.53
C GLY A 228 -36.17 -0.36 3.88
N SER A 229 -36.81 0.03 4.98
CA SER A 229 -36.39 -0.30 6.35
C SER A 229 -36.43 -1.81 6.65
N GLU A 230 -37.38 -2.55 6.12
CA GLU A 230 -37.46 -4.02 6.28
C GLU A 230 -36.34 -4.71 5.49
N THR A 231 -35.90 -4.10 4.41
CA THR A 231 -34.81 -4.63 3.57
C THR A 231 -33.44 -4.47 4.22
N TYR A 232 -33.26 -3.50 5.13
CA TYR A 232 -31.98 -3.30 5.83
C TYR A 232 -31.57 -4.48 6.73
N GLU A 233 -32.49 -5.29 7.21
CA GLU A 233 -32.22 -6.44 8.06
C GLU A 233 -31.82 -7.70 7.27
N ARG A 234 -32.13 -7.73 5.96
CA ARG A 234 -31.84 -8.91 5.12
C ARG A 234 -30.34 -9.11 4.96
N LYS A 235 -29.89 -10.36 5.12
CA LYS A 235 -28.49 -10.75 4.87
C LYS A 235 -28.22 -10.83 3.36
N ALA A 236 -28.35 -9.69 2.69
CA ALA A 236 -28.21 -9.58 1.24
C ALA A 236 -26.74 -9.49 0.77
N PHE A 237 -25.79 -9.31 1.68
CA PHE A 237 -24.39 -9.10 1.37
C PHE A 237 -23.51 -10.20 1.97
N LEU A 238 -22.37 -10.40 1.33
CA LEU A 238 -21.31 -11.32 1.74
C LEU A 238 -19.98 -10.57 1.75
N LEU A 239 -19.41 -10.34 2.95
CA LEU A 239 -18.04 -9.85 3.06
C LEU A 239 -17.09 -11.01 2.82
N MET A 240 -16.33 -10.95 1.73
CA MET A 240 -15.32 -11.93 1.36
C MET A 240 -13.94 -11.40 1.69
N SER A 241 -13.12 -12.24 2.29
CA SER A 241 -11.70 -12.01 2.52
C SER A 241 -10.88 -13.03 1.76
N LEU A 242 -9.88 -12.57 1.02
CA LEU A 242 -8.86 -13.37 0.32
C LEU A 242 -7.51 -13.17 0.98
N ASP A 243 -6.70 -14.22 1.09
CA ASP A 243 -5.36 -14.13 1.68
C ASP A 243 -4.43 -15.18 1.04
N ILE A 244 -3.36 -14.70 0.41
CA ILE A 244 -2.31 -15.57 -0.14
C ILE A 244 -1.33 -15.92 0.97
N SER A 245 -1.35 -17.18 1.39
CA SER A 245 -0.40 -17.69 2.39
C SER A 245 0.88 -18.18 1.73
N GLY A 246 2.04 -18.00 2.39
CA GLY A 246 3.34 -18.49 1.92
C GLY A 246 4.16 -17.49 1.12
N ILE A 247 3.71 -16.24 1.00
CA ILE A 247 4.36 -15.18 0.21
C ILE A 247 5.85 -15.04 0.54
N GLN A 248 6.21 -14.94 1.82
CA GLN A 248 7.60 -14.75 2.23
C GLN A 248 8.49 -15.93 1.85
N SER A 249 8.02 -17.16 2.08
CA SER A 249 8.76 -18.37 1.67
C SER A 249 8.98 -18.41 0.16
N PHE A 250 7.94 -18.13 -0.62
CA PHE A 250 8.04 -18.07 -2.08
C PHE A 250 9.00 -16.98 -2.56
N LEU A 251 8.93 -15.76 -2.01
CA LEU A 251 9.78 -14.65 -2.42
C LEU A 251 11.24 -14.94 -2.16
N TYR A 252 11.59 -15.45 -0.97
CA TYR A 252 12.98 -15.58 -0.54
C TYR A 252 13.66 -16.89 -0.98
N THR A 253 12.94 -17.80 -1.61
CA THR A 253 13.50 -18.96 -2.29
C THR A 253 14.10 -18.50 -3.62
N VAL A 254 15.34 -18.01 -3.58
CA VAL A 254 16.09 -17.54 -4.75
C VAL A 254 17.52 -18.06 -4.72
N GLY A 255 18.07 -18.34 -5.90
CA GLY A 255 19.47 -18.77 -6.04
C GLY A 255 20.48 -17.65 -5.79
N SER A 256 21.75 -17.93 -6.06
CA SER A 256 22.85 -16.96 -5.91
C SER A 256 22.92 -15.95 -7.06
N ASP A 257 22.40 -16.30 -8.23
CA ASP A 257 22.50 -15.48 -9.43
C ASP A 257 21.19 -14.71 -9.69
N ASN A 258 21.29 -13.48 -10.21
CA ASN A 258 20.12 -12.63 -10.53
C ASN A 258 19.15 -12.42 -9.37
N VAL A 259 19.66 -12.36 -8.13
CA VAL A 259 18.86 -12.28 -6.91
C VAL A 259 17.85 -11.13 -6.97
N LEU A 260 18.33 -9.90 -7.21
CA LEU A 260 17.49 -8.70 -7.24
C LEU A 260 16.42 -8.79 -8.31
N LYS A 261 16.78 -9.27 -9.52
CA LYS A 261 15.84 -9.47 -10.63
C LYS A 261 14.76 -10.47 -10.29
N THR A 262 15.13 -11.58 -9.66
CA THR A 262 14.19 -12.64 -9.27
C THR A 262 13.25 -12.19 -8.15
N LEU A 263 13.76 -11.53 -7.12
CA LEU A 263 12.95 -11.00 -6.02
C LEU A 263 11.91 -9.99 -6.53
N ARG A 264 12.33 -9.03 -7.35
CA ARG A 264 11.46 -8.03 -7.97
C ARG A 264 10.36 -8.67 -8.80
N ALA A 265 10.75 -9.61 -9.68
CA ALA A 265 9.80 -10.26 -10.57
C ALA A 265 8.79 -11.12 -9.80
N LYS A 266 9.21 -11.86 -8.78
CA LYS A 266 8.31 -12.66 -7.94
C LYS A 266 7.34 -11.80 -7.16
N SER A 267 7.81 -10.69 -6.59
CA SER A 267 6.97 -9.76 -5.83
C SER A 267 5.91 -9.11 -6.74
N PHE A 268 6.33 -8.54 -7.85
CA PHE A 268 5.43 -7.94 -8.82
C PHE A 268 4.41 -8.94 -9.37
N TYR A 269 4.86 -10.16 -9.65
CA TYR A 269 3.99 -11.25 -10.09
C TYR A 269 2.90 -11.58 -9.07
N LEU A 270 3.22 -11.65 -7.76
CA LEU A 270 2.23 -11.91 -6.71
C LEU A 270 1.20 -10.78 -6.61
N GLU A 271 1.62 -9.54 -6.76
CA GLU A 271 0.73 -8.39 -6.76
C GLU A 271 -0.27 -8.45 -7.93
N ILE A 272 0.23 -8.63 -9.15
CA ILE A 272 -0.62 -8.74 -10.34
C ILE A 272 -1.49 -10.00 -10.30
N MET A 273 -0.98 -11.09 -9.77
CA MET A 273 -1.76 -12.34 -9.61
C MET A 273 -2.96 -12.13 -8.68
N LEU A 274 -2.81 -11.40 -7.57
CA LEU A 274 -3.94 -11.08 -6.69
C LEU A 274 -4.97 -10.21 -7.40
N GLU A 275 -4.54 -9.15 -8.11
CA GLU A 275 -5.43 -8.27 -8.87
C GLU A 275 -6.18 -9.06 -9.97
N HIS A 276 -5.48 -9.96 -10.65
CA HIS A 276 -6.09 -10.86 -11.65
C HIS A 276 -7.12 -11.81 -11.02
N ILE A 277 -6.81 -12.43 -9.88
CA ILE A 277 -7.74 -13.32 -9.16
C ILE A 277 -9.01 -12.56 -8.75
N VAL A 278 -8.86 -11.33 -8.26
CA VAL A 278 -9.97 -10.45 -7.90
C VAL A 278 -10.85 -10.16 -9.12
N ASP A 279 -10.25 -9.77 -10.24
CA ASP A 279 -11.00 -9.44 -11.46
C ASP A 279 -11.71 -10.67 -12.04
N GLU A 280 -11.06 -11.83 -12.09
CA GLU A 280 -11.71 -13.08 -12.53
C GLU A 280 -12.93 -13.43 -11.66
N LEU A 281 -12.82 -13.27 -10.33
CA LEU A 281 -13.93 -13.50 -9.44
C LEU A 281 -15.07 -12.50 -9.68
N LEU A 282 -14.76 -11.20 -9.74
CA LEU A 282 -15.76 -10.15 -9.95
C LEU A 282 -16.49 -10.30 -11.29
N GLU A 283 -15.78 -10.66 -12.36
CA GLU A 283 -16.39 -10.96 -13.66
C GLU A 283 -17.34 -12.16 -13.59
N GLN A 284 -16.93 -13.25 -12.92
CA GLN A 284 -17.76 -14.45 -12.79
C GLN A 284 -19.03 -14.20 -11.96
N VAL A 285 -18.97 -13.38 -10.91
CA VAL A 285 -20.16 -13.02 -10.12
C VAL A 285 -20.97 -11.86 -10.74
N GLY A 286 -20.49 -11.28 -11.86
CA GLY A 286 -21.18 -10.18 -12.57
C GLY A 286 -21.11 -8.83 -11.86
N LEU A 287 -20.10 -8.59 -11.04
CA LEU A 287 -19.84 -7.34 -10.32
C LEU A 287 -18.65 -6.57 -10.91
N SER A 288 -18.32 -5.41 -10.38
CA SER A 288 -17.24 -4.54 -10.83
C SER A 288 -16.19 -4.32 -9.76
N ARG A 289 -15.06 -3.70 -10.12
CA ARG A 289 -14.03 -3.29 -9.14
C ARG A 289 -14.50 -2.26 -8.10
N ALA A 290 -15.68 -1.68 -8.24
CA ALA A 290 -16.30 -0.94 -7.13
C ALA A 290 -16.46 -1.81 -5.88
N ASN A 291 -16.67 -3.12 -6.06
CA ASN A 291 -16.84 -4.11 -5.00
C ASN A 291 -15.53 -4.53 -4.32
N LEU A 292 -14.37 -4.14 -4.83
CA LEU A 292 -13.08 -4.32 -4.19
C LEU A 292 -12.87 -3.21 -3.15
N ILE A 293 -12.99 -3.55 -1.87
CA ILE A 293 -12.86 -2.60 -0.74
C ILE A 293 -11.40 -2.35 -0.39
N TYR A 294 -10.58 -3.41 -0.41
CA TYR A 294 -9.15 -3.37 -0.09
C TYR A 294 -8.38 -4.40 -0.90
N SER A 295 -7.17 -4.04 -1.34
CA SER A 295 -6.17 -4.96 -1.91
C SER A 295 -4.77 -4.49 -1.51
N GLY A 296 -4.00 -5.38 -0.89
CA GLY A 296 -2.61 -5.11 -0.50
C GLY A 296 -2.01 -6.25 0.33
N GLY A 297 -0.70 -6.41 0.25
CA GLY A 297 0.01 -7.41 1.07
C GLY A 297 -0.38 -8.86 0.82
N GLY A 298 -0.92 -9.19 -0.36
CA GLY A 298 -1.45 -10.53 -0.62
C GLY A 298 -2.86 -10.77 -0.06
N HIS A 299 -3.51 -9.73 0.46
CA HIS A 299 -4.83 -9.76 1.07
C HIS A 299 -5.82 -8.87 0.33
N ALA A 300 -7.09 -9.29 0.22
CA ALA A 300 -8.16 -8.47 -0.33
C ALA A 300 -9.48 -8.65 0.42
N TYR A 301 -10.26 -7.57 0.51
CA TYR A 301 -11.66 -7.59 0.94
C TYR A 301 -12.59 -7.19 -0.20
N LEU A 302 -13.64 -7.97 -0.41
CA LEU A 302 -14.67 -7.72 -1.41
C LEU A 302 -16.05 -7.74 -0.76
N LEU A 303 -16.95 -6.90 -1.26
CA LEU A 303 -18.37 -6.93 -0.94
C LEU A 303 -19.12 -7.60 -2.09
N LEU A 304 -19.72 -8.75 -1.84
CA LEU A 304 -20.43 -9.56 -2.84
C LEU A 304 -21.92 -9.69 -2.46
N ALA A 305 -22.73 -10.15 -3.42
CA ALA A 305 -24.13 -10.49 -3.13
C ALA A 305 -24.21 -11.84 -2.43
N ASN A 306 -25.00 -11.92 -1.35
CA ASN A 306 -25.26 -13.18 -0.63
C ASN A 306 -26.39 -13.95 -1.34
N THR A 307 -26.00 -14.70 -2.36
CA THR A 307 -26.89 -15.53 -3.18
C THR A 307 -26.36 -16.96 -3.21
N GLU A 308 -27.26 -17.96 -3.41
CA GLU A 308 -26.84 -19.35 -3.54
C GLU A 308 -25.86 -19.53 -4.71
N LYS A 309 -26.17 -18.86 -5.83
CA LYS A 309 -25.30 -18.86 -7.04
C LYS A 309 -23.92 -18.31 -6.71
N THR A 310 -23.80 -17.18 -6.00
CA THR A 310 -22.52 -16.58 -5.62
C THR A 310 -21.74 -17.51 -4.68
N GLN A 311 -22.38 -18.10 -3.68
CA GLN A 311 -21.72 -19.00 -2.73
C GLN A 311 -21.18 -20.27 -3.42
N GLU A 312 -21.97 -20.88 -4.33
CA GLU A 312 -21.53 -22.03 -5.11
C GLU A 312 -20.36 -21.67 -6.04
N LEU A 313 -20.44 -20.51 -6.71
CA LEU A 313 -19.37 -20.01 -7.55
C LEU A 313 -18.06 -19.83 -6.75
N ILE A 314 -18.12 -19.19 -5.58
CA ILE A 314 -16.93 -19.00 -4.73
C ILE A 314 -16.33 -20.34 -4.31
N LYS A 315 -17.15 -21.34 -3.98
CA LYS A 315 -16.68 -22.68 -3.63
C LYS A 315 -15.91 -23.32 -4.79
N ASN A 316 -16.43 -23.26 -6.00
CA ASN A 316 -15.82 -23.81 -7.19
C ASN A 316 -14.54 -23.04 -7.58
N PHE A 317 -14.61 -21.71 -7.53
CA PHE A 317 -13.48 -20.80 -7.77
C PHE A 317 -12.31 -21.09 -6.82
N LYS A 318 -12.59 -21.22 -5.51
CA LYS A 318 -11.57 -21.60 -4.50
C LYS A 318 -10.93 -22.95 -4.82
N ALA A 319 -11.72 -23.94 -5.20
CA ALA A 319 -11.21 -25.27 -5.51
C ALA A 319 -10.31 -25.29 -6.76
N GLU A 320 -10.74 -24.63 -7.84
CA GLU A 320 -9.97 -24.48 -9.08
C GLU A 320 -8.66 -23.73 -8.82
N LEU A 321 -8.72 -22.60 -8.11
CA LEU A 321 -7.57 -21.77 -7.78
C LEU A 321 -6.53 -22.54 -6.95
N ASN A 322 -6.96 -23.24 -5.89
CA ASN A 322 -6.03 -24.00 -5.05
C ASN A 322 -5.48 -25.24 -5.77
N HIS A 323 -6.24 -25.86 -6.68
CA HIS A 323 -5.71 -26.89 -7.56
C HIS A 323 -4.60 -26.33 -8.47
N TRP A 324 -4.78 -25.13 -9.00
CA TRP A 324 -3.76 -24.43 -9.78
C TRP A 324 -2.51 -24.12 -8.95
N PHE A 325 -2.65 -23.62 -7.69
CA PHE A 325 -1.53 -23.40 -6.79
C PHE A 325 -0.76 -24.70 -6.52
N LEU A 326 -1.44 -25.80 -6.21
CA LEU A 326 -0.83 -27.12 -6.00
C LEU A 326 -0.04 -27.59 -7.22
N LYS A 327 -0.53 -27.32 -8.42
CA LYS A 327 0.12 -27.70 -9.66
C LYS A 327 1.42 -26.95 -9.89
N TRP A 328 1.44 -25.63 -9.67
CA TRP A 328 2.53 -24.75 -10.06
C TRP A 328 3.48 -24.39 -8.92
N PHE A 329 2.98 -24.29 -7.71
CA PHE A 329 3.72 -23.88 -6.52
C PHE A 329 3.70 -24.92 -5.39
N LYS A 330 3.14 -26.09 -5.63
CA LYS A 330 3.02 -27.17 -4.63
C LYS A 330 2.34 -26.65 -3.36
N THR A 331 3.05 -26.72 -2.22
CA THR A 331 2.55 -26.23 -0.93
C THR A 331 3.07 -24.84 -0.54
N ASP A 332 3.86 -24.20 -1.42
CA ASP A 332 4.50 -22.92 -1.14
C ASP A 332 3.49 -21.77 -1.07
N LEU A 333 2.50 -21.80 -1.98
CA LEU A 333 1.42 -20.80 -2.01
C LEU A 333 0.05 -21.46 -1.84
N TYR A 334 -0.83 -20.78 -1.11
CA TYR A 334 -2.21 -21.20 -0.89
C TYR A 334 -3.13 -19.98 -0.77
N MET A 335 -4.31 -20.01 -1.43
CA MET A 335 -5.33 -18.98 -1.28
C MET A 335 -6.32 -19.39 -0.20
N ALA A 336 -6.28 -18.71 0.94
CA ALA A 336 -7.32 -18.80 1.95
C ALA A 336 -8.49 -17.88 1.59
N VAL A 337 -9.70 -18.39 1.76
CA VAL A 337 -10.96 -17.67 1.54
C VAL A 337 -11.77 -17.68 2.82
N GLY A 338 -12.22 -16.50 3.25
CA GLY A 338 -13.11 -16.32 4.39
C GLY A 338 -14.36 -15.56 3.97
N LEU A 339 -15.50 -15.95 4.52
CA LEU A 339 -16.82 -15.40 4.21
C LEU A 339 -17.55 -15.02 5.49
N ALA A 340 -18.28 -13.90 5.44
CA ALA A 340 -19.20 -13.47 6.48
C ALA A 340 -20.46 -12.86 5.85
N GLU A 341 -21.62 -13.40 6.19
CA GLU A 341 -22.92 -12.87 5.76
C GLU A 341 -23.23 -11.60 6.54
N CYS A 342 -23.69 -10.57 5.84
CA CYS A 342 -24.04 -9.30 6.46
C CYS A 342 -25.27 -8.64 5.83
N SER A 343 -25.91 -7.79 6.59
CA SER A 343 -27.05 -6.97 6.19
C SER A 343 -26.63 -5.52 5.97
N ALA A 344 -27.50 -4.69 5.41
CA ALA A 344 -27.27 -3.25 5.33
C ALA A 344 -27.09 -2.63 6.73
N ASN A 345 -27.88 -3.08 7.72
CA ASN A 345 -27.72 -2.66 9.11
C ASN A 345 -26.32 -2.96 9.65
N ASP A 346 -25.76 -4.15 9.36
CA ASP A 346 -24.39 -4.48 9.78
C ASP A 346 -23.35 -3.53 9.12
N LEU A 347 -23.50 -3.22 7.83
CA LEU A 347 -22.62 -2.28 7.12
C LEU A 347 -22.72 -0.84 7.68
N MET A 348 -23.90 -0.47 8.21
CA MET A 348 -24.15 0.80 8.91
C MET A 348 -23.77 0.76 10.40
N ASN A 349 -23.21 -0.35 10.90
CA ASN A 349 -22.93 -0.58 12.31
C ASN A 349 -24.17 -0.47 13.22
N GLN A 350 -25.27 -1.06 12.80
CA GLN A 350 -26.56 -1.12 13.51
C GLN A 350 -26.98 -2.58 13.73
N PRO A 351 -27.00 -3.06 15.01
CA PRO A 351 -26.62 -2.37 16.24
C PRO A 351 -25.10 -2.09 16.32
N ARG A 352 -24.69 -1.19 17.20
CA ARG A 352 -23.27 -0.86 17.42
C ARG A 352 -22.44 -2.14 17.67
N GLY A 353 -21.30 -2.25 16.99
CA GLY A 353 -20.41 -3.41 17.04
C GLY A 353 -20.71 -4.49 16.00
N SER A 354 -21.83 -4.40 15.26
CA SER A 354 -22.15 -5.37 14.21
C SER A 354 -21.13 -5.31 13.06
N TYR A 355 -20.63 -4.11 12.71
CA TYR A 355 -19.57 -3.93 11.71
C TYR A 355 -18.29 -4.68 12.07
N GLU A 356 -17.80 -4.50 13.30
CA GLU A 356 -16.62 -5.23 13.78
C GLU A 356 -16.86 -6.75 13.79
N ALA A 357 -18.07 -7.18 14.11
CA ALA A 357 -18.43 -8.59 14.18
C ALA A 357 -18.32 -9.28 12.81
N ILE A 358 -18.71 -8.63 11.70
CA ILE A 358 -18.61 -9.21 10.36
C ILE A 358 -17.13 -9.38 9.93
N PHE A 359 -16.25 -8.43 10.23
CA PHE A 359 -14.80 -8.56 9.94
C PHE A 359 -14.16 -9.67 10.80
N LYS A 360 -14.54 -9.77 12.09
CA LYS A 360 -14.09 -10.87 12.96
C LYS A 360 -14.57 -12.23 12.44
N ALA A 361 -15.81 -12.31 11.95
CA ALA A 361 -16.35 -13.54 11.36
C ALA A 361 -15.58 -13.94 10.09
N ALA A 362 -15.31 -12.98 9.17
CA ALA A 362 -14.49 -13.20 7.99
C ALA A 362 -13.07 -13.65 8.36
N GLY A 363 -12.44 -13.02 9.35
CA GLY A 363 -11.10 -13.39 9.87
C GLY A 363 -11.07 -14.79 10.48
N LYS A 364 -12.11 -15.17 11.24
CA LYS A 364 -12.26 -16.54 11.77
C LYS A 364 -12.40 -17.57 10.64
N SER A 365 -13.17 -17.23 9.60
CA SER A 365 -13.34 -18.06 8.40
C SER A 365 -12.02 -18.24 7.64
N ILE A 366 -11.22 -17.17 7.47
CA ILE A 366 -9.85 -17.23 6.91
C ILE A 366 -8.97 -18.18 7.74
N SER A 367 -8.97 -18.04 9.06
CA SER A 367 -8.15 -18.88 9.96
C SER A 367 -8.52 -20.37 9.83
N ALA A 368 -9.81 -20.67 9.74
CA ALA A 368 -10.29 -22.03 9.50
C ALA A 368 -9.85 -22.55 8.11
N SER A 369 -9.88 -21.69 7.07
CA SER A 369 -9.39 -22.03 5.73
C SER A 369 -7.89 -22.32 5.72
N LYS A 370 -7.07 -21.54 6.44
CA LYS A 370 -5.64 -21.76 6.61
C LYS A 370 -5.30 -23.04 7.37
N ALA A 371 -6.13 -23.42 8.35
CA ALA A 371 -5.96 -24.67 9.12
C ALA A 371 -6.32 -25.91 8.32
N ASN A 372 -7.21 -25.79 7.33
CA ASN A 372 -7.74 -26.90 6.51
C ASN A 372 -7.45 -26.65 5.01
N ARG A 373 -6.17 -26.60 4.66
CA ARG A 373 -5.74 -26.19 3.30
C ARG A 373 -6.09 -27.22 2.25
N TYR A 374 -5.88 -28.50 2.53
CA TYR A 374 -5.90 -29.57 1.55
C TYR A 374 -6.82 -30.71 1.97
N THR A 375 -7.54 -31.27 1.00
CA THR A 375 -8.33 -32.48 1.18
C THR A 375 -7.43 -33.71 1.28
N MET A 376 -7.95 -34.80 1.83
CA MET A 376 -7.23 -36.08 1.89
C MET A 376 -6.79 -36.56 0.49
N SER A 377 -7.62 -36.37 -0.53
CA SER A 377 -7.31 -36.75 -1.91
C SER A 377 -6.13 -35.95 -2.49
N GLU A 378 -6.06 -34.63 -2.20
CA GLU A 378 -4.96 -33.77 -2.62
C GLU A 378 -3.66 -34.14 -1.91
N LEU A 379 -3.71 -34.42 -0.59
CA LEU A 379 -2.54 -34.89 0.16
C LEU A 379 -2.02 -36.23 -0.36
N LEU A 380 -2.92 -37.17 -0.66
CA LEU A 380 -2.54 -38.46 -1.27
C LEU A 380 -1.95 -38.27 -2.67
N ALA A 381 -2.49 -37.35 -3.48
CA ALA A 381 -1.97 -37.04 -4.81
C ALA A 381 -0.56 -36.43 -4.73
N LEU A 382 -0.32 -35.49 -3.78
CA LEU A 382 1.01 -34.91 -3.53
C LEU A 382 2.03 -36.00 -3.15
N ASN A 383 1.67 -36.91 -2.23
CA ASN A 383 2.56 -37.97 -1.77
C ASN A 383 2.81 -39.06 -2.82
N ARG A 384 1.88 -39.24 -3.78
CA ARG A 384 2.00 -40.23 -4.86
C ARG A 384 2.59 -39.64 -6.14
N ARG A 385 2.88 -38.35 -6.14
CA ARG A 385 3.43 -37.68 -7.33
C ARG A 385 4.75 -38.33 -7.70
N LYS A 386 4.79 -39.04 -8.84
CA LYS A 386 6.03 -39.52 -9.43
C LYS A 386 6.83 -38.26 -9.81
N VAL A 387 7.96 -38.05 -9.14
CA VAL A 387 8.96 -37.10 -9.64
C VAL A 387 9.32 -37.57 -11.03
N GLY A 388 9.15 -36.71 -12.04
CA GLY A 388 9.59 -37.04 -13.41
C GLY A 388 11.07 -37.43 -13.41
N GLN A 389 11.56 -38.02 -14.46
CA GLN A 389 13.00 -38.36 -14.62
C GLN A 389 13.84 -37.09 -14.82
N TYR A 390 13.75 -36.15 -13.87
CA TYR A 390 14.56 -34.95 -13.88
C TYR A 390 15.73 -35.16 -12.93
N GLU A 391 16.93 -35.01 -13.45
CA GLU A 391 18.19 -35.30 -12.73
C GLU A 391 18.80 -34.03 -12.08
N ARG A 392 18.25 -32.84 -12.38
CA ARG A 392 18.85 -31.58 -11.98
C ARG A 392 17.84 -30.65 -11.31
N GLU A 393 18.35 -29.94 -10.31
CA GLU A 393 17.63 -28.88 -9.61
C GLU A 393 17.77 -27.55 -10.34
N CYS A 394 16.69 -26.76 -10.38
CA CYS A 394 16.71 -25.38 -10.88
C CYS A 394 17.61 -24.53 -9.96
N LYS A 395 18.54 -23.77 -10.54
CA LYS A 395 19.47 -22.92 -9.79
C LYS A 395 18.78 -21.85 -8.93
N VAL A 396 17.53 -21.47 -9.24
CA VAL A 396 16.80 -20.41 -8.54
C VAL A 396 15.87 -21.00 -7.48
N CYS A 397 14.99 -21.94 -7.82
CA CYS A 397 14.00 -22.45 -6.87
C CYS A 397 14.40 -23.76 -6.19
N GLY A 398 15.49 -24.39 -6.60
CA GLY A 398 15.94 -25.66 -6.03
C GLY A 398 15.08 -26.87 -6.41
N GLU A 399 14.06 -26.68 -7.25
CA GLU A 399 13.12 -27.74 -7.63
C GLU A 399 13.65 -28.61 -8.76
N LEU A 400 13.43 -29.92 -8.65
CA LEU A 400 13.65 -30.86 -9.76
C LEU A 400 12.64 -30.60 -10.88
N ASN A 401 13.12 -30.19 -12.04
CA ASN A 401 12.28 -29.79 -13.16
C ASN A 401 13.00 -29.99 -14.51
N GLN A 402 12.24 -29.82 -15.62
CA GLN A 402 12.86 -29.64 -16.93
C GLN A 402 13.54 -28.29 -16.97
N LEU A 403 14.84 -28.28 -17.28
CA LEU A 403 15.67 -27.09 -17.27
C LEU A 403 16.06 -26.67 -18.69
N ASN A 404 16.21 -25.35 -18.88
CA ASN A 404 16.81 -24.78 -20.07
C ASN A 404 18.37 -24.87 -20.00
N GLU A 405 19.05 -24.32 -21.00
CA GLU A 405 20.53 -24.29 -21.09
C GLU A 405 21.18 -23.57 -19.89
N ASP A 406 20.50 -22.60 -19.28
CA ASP A 406 20.97 -21.85 -18.09
C ASP A 406 20.72 -22.59 -16.78
N ASN A 407 20.19 -23.83 -16.80
CA ASN A 407 19.74 -24.60 -15.66
C ASN A 407 18.60 -23.94 -14.86
N LEU A 408 17.66 -23.32 -15.56
CA LEU A 408 16.46 -22.68 -15.01
C LEU A 408 15.22 -23.45 -15.43
N CYS A 409 14.26 -23.63 -14.53
CA CYS A 409 12.93 -24.07 -14.90
C CYS A 409 12.15 -22.96 -15.63
N THR A 410 11.09 -23.32 -16.35
CA THR A 410 10.30 -22.39 -17.17
C THR A 410 9.84 -21.15 -16.39
N MET A 411 9.35 -21.33 -15.16
CA MET A 411 8.88 -20.19 -14.33
C MET A 411 10.03 -19.28 -13.91
N CYS A 412 11.15 -19.84 -13.46
CA CYS A 412 12.28 -19.01 -13.03
C CYS A 412 12.94 -18.27 -14.22
N ALA A 413 13.03 -18.89 -15.38
CA ALA A 413 13.48 -18.23 -16.61
C ALA A 413 12.56 -17.07 -16.99
N ALA A 414 11.24 -17.27 -16.90
CA ALA A 414 10.26 -16.23 -17.17
C ALA A 414 10.35 -15.06 -16.15
N PHE A 415 10.54 -15.33 -14.85
CA PHE A 415 10.74 -14.27 -13.84
C PHE A 415 11.98 -13.42 -14.14
N ILE A 416 13.10 -14.05 -14.46
CA ILE A 416 14.34 -13.32 -14.76
C ILE A 416 14.17 -12.47 -16.03
N SER A 417 13.55 -13.03 -17.07
CA SER A 417 13.27 -12.31 -18.32
C SER A 417 12.33 -11.12 -18.12
N ALA A 418 11.27 -11.28 -17.31
CA ALA A 418 10.28 -10.23 -17.07
C ALA A 418 10.84 -9.07 -16.22
N SER A 419 11.93 -9.26 -15.49
CA SER A 419 12.42 -8.27 -14.52
C SER A 419 12.81 -6.93 -15.14
N SER A 420 13.38 -6.90 -16.34
CA SER A 420 13.69 -5.65 -17.07
C SER A 420 12.40 -4.99 -17.58
N ASP A 421 11.50 -5.79 -18.12
CA ASP A 421 10.23 -5.29 -18.65
C ASP A 421 9.36 -4.67 -17.55
N ILE A 422 9.42 -5.19 -16.30
CA ILE A 422 8.74 -4.60 -15.13
C ILE A 422 9.18 -3.14 -14.89
N LEU A 423 10.43 -2.80 -15.17
CA LEU A 423 10.96 -1.45 -14.97
C LEU A 423 10.65 -0.51 -16.15
N GLU A 424 10.64 -1.05 -17.36
CA GLU A 424 10.61 -0.26 -18.60
C GLU A 424 9.21 -0.11 -19.19
N LYS A 425 8.32 -1.10 -18.97
CA LYS A 425 7.00 -1.14 -19.60
C LYS A 425 5.92 -0.56 -18.69
N GLU A 426 4.97 0.13 -19.29
CA GLU A 426 3.87 0.79 -18.56
C GLU A 426 2.65 -0.11 -18.36
N PHE A 427 2.51 -1.17 -19.14
CA PHE A 427 1.31 -2.02 -19.12
C PHE A 427 1.61 -3.46 -18.76
N VAL A 428 0.66 -4.05 -18.04
CA VAL A 428 0.56 -5.48 -17.81
C VAL A 428 -0.70 -5.98 -18.50
N THR A 429 -0.51 -6.75 -19.58
CA THR A 429 -1.62 -7.31 -20.36
C THR A 429 -1.87 -8.76 -19.98
N ILE A 430 -3.12 -9.12 -19.76
CA ILE A 430 -3.56 -10.48 -19.49
C ILE A 430 -4.08 -11.11 -20.78
N LEU A 431 -3.53 -12.27 -21.12
CA LEU A 431 -3.80 -12.97 -22.37
C LEU A 431 -4.28 -14.40 -22.11
N ARG A 432 -5.09 -14.95 -23.05
CA ARG A 432 -5.50 -16.37 -23.06
C ARG A 432 -4.40 -17.29 -23.59
N GLU A 433 -3.45 -16.76 -24.34
CA GLU A 433 -2.37 -17.52 -24.96
C GLU A 433 -1.01 -16.95 -24.55
N ASN A 434 0.03 -17.80 -24.49
CA ASN A 434 1.39 -17.37 -24.17
C ASN A 434 2.11 -16.88 -25.42
N PRO A 435 2.30 -15.57 -25.62
CA PRO A 435 2.98 -15.05 -26.80
C PRO A 435 4.49 -15.33 -26.68
N ASN A 436 5.02 -16.04 -27.64
CA ASN A 436 6.47 -16.31 -27.79
C ASN A 436 7.12 -16.91 -26.52
N SER A 437 6.38 -17.65 -25.70
CA SER A 437 6.86 -18.26 -24.44
C SER A 437 7.38 -17.28 -23.39
N ARG A 438 7.06 -15.97 -23.49
CA ARG A 438 7.50 -14.91 -22.55
C ARG A 438 6.50 -14.61 -21.43
N GLY A 439 5.26 -15.06 -21.58
CA GLY A 439 4.20 -14.79 -20.59
C GLY A 439 4.40 -15.57 -19.29
N LEU A 440 4.27 -14.88 -18.15
CA LEU A 440 4.17 -15.50 -16.84
C LEU A 440 2.77 -16.09 -16.67
N LYS A 441 2.72 -17.36 -16.28
CA LYS A 441 1.46 -18.10 -16.15
C LYS A 441 0.66 -17.63 -14.94
N LEU A 442 -0.64 -17.40 -15.14
CA LEU A 442 -1.61 -17.01 -14.14
C LEU A 442 -2.69 -18.10 -13.94
N PRO A 443 -3.48 -18.07 -12.85
CA PRO A 443 -4.67 -18.90 -12.70
C PRO A 443 -5.64 -18.77 -13.88
N PHE A 444 -6.54 -19.72 -14.03
CA PHE A 444 -7.62 -19.75 -15.05
C PHE A 444 -7.07 -19.76 -16.49
N ASP A 445 -5.92 -20.46 -16.68
CA ASP A 445 -5.24 -20.60 -17.98
C ASP A 445 -4.97 -19.28 -18.70
N LYS A 446 -4.58 -18.27 -17.93
CA LYS A 446 -4.16 -16.96 -18.44
C LYS A 446 -2.65 -16.76 -18.30
N TYR A 447 -2.16 -15.73 -18.97
CA TYR A 447 -0.76 -15.32 -18.96
C TYR A 447 -0.68 -13.80 -18.79
N MET A 448 0.25 -13.32 -17.97
CA MET A 448 0.61 -11.91 -17.96
C MET A 448 1.84 -11.66 -18.81
N VAL A 449 1.81 -10.58 -19.56
CA VAL A 449 2.94 -10.03 -20.32
C VAL A 449 3.07 -8.55 -20.01
N LEU A 450 4.29 -8.05 -20.11
CA LEU A 450 4.59 -6.63 -19.94
C LEU A 450 4.75 -5.99 -21.33
N GLU A 451 4.04 -4.91 -21.57
CA GLU A 451 3.93 -4.29 -22.89
C GLU A 451 4.06 -2.76 -22.80
N SER A 452 4.59 -2.15 -23.86
CA SER A 452 4.54 -0.71 -24.07
C SER A 452 3.15 -0.30 -24.54
N GLU A 453 2.86 1.01 -24.48
CA GLU A 453 1.60 1.58 -25.00
C GLU A 453 1.35 1.18 -26.45
N GLN A 454 2.38 1.24 -27.30
CA GLN A 454 2.26 0.87 -28.73
C GLN A 454 1.89 -0.60 -28.95
N GLU A 455 2.42 -1.51 -28.13
CA GLU A 455 2.12 -2.94 -28.21
C GLU A 455 0.66 -3.22 -27.80
N VAL A 456 0.18 -2.58 -26.72
CA VAL A 456 -1.23 -2.67 -26.28
C VAL A 456 -2.17 -2.10 -27.34
N GLU A 457 -1.87 -0.92 -27.88
CA GLU A 457 -2.62 -0.33 -28.97
C GLU A 457 -2.72 -1.24 -30.19
N GLY A 458 -1.63 -1.86 -30.57
CA GLY A 458 -1.61 -2.82 -31.66
C GLY A 458 -2.58 -3.97 -31.44
N ARG A 459 -2.65 -4.51 -30.21
CA ARG A 459 -3.61 -5.59 -29.87
C ARG A 459 -5.06 -5.12 -29.92
N LEU A 460 -5.34 -3.95 -29.37
CA LEU A 460 -6.70 -3.39 -29.34
C LEU A 460 -7.20 -3.08 -30.76
N LYS A 461 -6.33 -2.56 -31.65
CA LYS A 461 -6.68 -2.27 -33.05
C LYS A 461 -7.05 -3.52 -33.84
N VAL A 462 -6.37 -4.64 -33.62
CA VAL A 462 -6.68 -5.90 -34.31
C VAL A 462 -7.75 -6.73 -33.61
N LYS A 463 -8.30 -6.25 -32.49
CA LYS A 463 -9.29 -6.95 -31.64
C LYS A 463 -8.88 -8.41 -31.38
N SER A 464 -7.65 -8.59 -30.90
CA SER A 464 -7.07 -9.92 -30.66
C SER A 464 -7.93 -10.74 -29.71
N ASP A 465 -8.39 -11.92 -30.13
CA ASP A 465 -9.14 -12.86 -29.28
C ASP A 465 -8.34 -13.35 -28.06
N ALA A 466 -7.02 -13.24 -28.13
CA ALA A 466 -6.14 -13.55 -27.00
C ALA A 466 -6.19 -12.52 -25.87
N TYR A 467 -6.59 -11.27 -26.15
CA TYR A 467 -6.69 -10.20 -25.14
C TYR A 467 -7.80 -10.48 -24.13
N VAL A 468 -7.52 -10.26 -22.84
CA VAL A 468 -8.51 -10.37 -21.74
C VAL A 468 -8.70 -9.01 -21.10
N ARG A 469 -7.65 -8.45 -20.51
CA ARG A 469 -7.67 -7.13 -19.82
C ARG A 469 -6.25 -6.56 -19.74
N CYS A 470 -6.16 -5.30 -19.33
CA CYS A 470 -4.91 -4.60 -19.21
C CYS A 470 -4.87 -3.80 -17.89
N TYR A 471 -3.72 -3.78 -17.25
CA TYR A 471 -3.42 -2.92 -16.10
C TYR A 471 -2.36 -1.91 -16.52
N SER A 472 -2.54 -0.63 -16.14
CA SER A 472 -1.52 0.40 -16.29
C SER A 472 -0.78 0.60 -14.97
N LYS A 473 0.53 0.72 -15.04
CA LYS A 473 1.41 0.90 -13.88
C LYS A 473 1.67 2.39 -13.64
N ASN A 474 1.26 2.90 -12.48
CA ASN A 474 1.49 4.28 -12.01
C ASN A 474 1.02 5.40 -12.95
N ARG A 475 0.22 5.11 -13.96
CA ARG A 475 -0.31 6.09 -14.91
C ARG A 475 -1.78 5.84 -15.20
N MET A 476 -2.54 6.91 -15.40
CA MET A 476 -3.93 6.83 -15.80
C MET A 476 -4.03 6.87 -17.33
N PHE A 477 -4.56 5.79 -17.88
CA PHE A 477 -4.93 5.70 -19.29
C PHE A 477 -6.44 5.53 -19.41
N THR A 478 -7.09 6.34 -20.25
CA THR A 478 -8.53 6.34 -20.48
C THR A 478 -8.86 6.28 -21.97
N GLY A 479 -10.13 6.07 -22.31
CA GLY A 479 -10.61 6.06 -23.68
C GLY A 479 -10.11 4.83 -24.45
N TYR A 480 -9.32 5.07 -25.44
CA TYR A 480 -8.89 4.05 -26.38
C TYR A 480 -7.96 2.97 -25.73
N ASN A 481 -7.20 3.32 -24.72
CA ASN A 481 -6.45 2.37 -23.91
C ASN A 481 -7.27 2.01 -22.66
N VAL A 482 -8.05 0.93 -22.76
CA VAL A 482 -8.84 0.41 -21.64
C VAL A 482 -7.94 -0.26 -20.63
N ALA A 483 -7.61 0.44 -19.57
CA ALA A 483 -6.74 -0.09 -18.53
C ALA A 483 -7.28 0.19 -17.12
N THR A 484 -7.10 -0.79 -16.25
CA THR A 484 -7.26 -0.59 -14.81
C THR A 484 -5.96 -0.03 -14.25
N LYS A 485 -6.00 1.17 -13.67
CA LYS A 485 -4.83 1.78 -13.04
C LYS A 485 -4.46 1.04 -11.75
N LEU A 486 -3.19 0.67 -11.63
CA LEU A 486 -2.60 0.13 -10.42
C LEU A 486 -1.45 1.03 -9.95
N TRP A 487 -1.45 1.35 -8.65
CA TRP A 487 -0.31 1.96 -7.99
C TRP A 487 0.68 0.88 -7.57
N VAL A 488 1.97 1.07 -7.88
CA VAL A 488 3.03 0.11 -7.61
C VAL A 488 4.26 0.83 -7.07
N GLY A 489 4.81 0.32 -5.98
CA GLY A 489 6.12 0.75 -5.50
C GLY A 489 7.21 0.12 -6.39
N ASP A 490 7.73 0.87 -7.35
CA ASP A 490 8.68 0.38 -8.35
C ASP A 490 10.00 1.17 -8.41
N TYR A 491 10.25 2.02 -7.41
CA TYR A 491 11.51 2.77 -7.35
C TYR A 491 12.74 1.86 -7.34
N HIS A 492 13.71 2.19 -8.19
CA HIS A 492 14.97 1.46 -8.28
C HIS A 492 16.13 2.37 -8.74
N GLN A 493 17.34 2.10 -8.24
CA GLN A 493 18.58 2.78 -8.61
C GLN A 493 19.76 1.82 -8.83
N GLY A 494 19.47 0.55 -9.15
CA GLY A 494 20.48 -0.46 -9.46
C GLY A 494 19.84 -1.79 -9.83
N ASP A 495 20.55 -2.61 -10.60
CA ASP A 495 20.09 -3.92 -11.11
C ASP A 495 20.74 -5.10 -10.42
N SER A 496 21.77 -4.85 -9.60
CA SER A 496 22.50 -5.89 -8.87
C SER A 496 22.95 -5.40 -7.49
N PHE A 497 23.23 -6.33 -6.59
CA PHE A 497 23.84 -6.02 -5.29
C PHE A 497 25.17 -5.29 -5.42
N ARG A 498 25.93 -5.59 -6.48
CA ARG A 498 27.18 -4.93 -6.77
C ARG A 498 27.04 -3.45 -7.03
N ASP A 499 25.95 -3.03 -7.70
CA ASP A 499 25.69 -1.61 -7.97
C ASP A 499 25.51 -0.84 -6.66
N PHE A 500 24.82 -1.42 -5.69
CA PHE A 500 24.61 -0.83 -4.37
C PHE A 500 25.90 -0.79 -3.55
N VAL A 501 26.68 -1.88 -3.57
CA VAL A 501 27.97 -1.94 -2.88
C VAL A 501 28.93 -0.88 -3.44
N ASN A 502 28.97 -0.67 -4.75
CA ASN A 502 29.81 0.35 -5.36
C ASN A 502 29.43 1.77 -4.96
N LYS A 503 28.13 2.03 -4.81
CA LYS A 503 27.57 3.34 -4.40
C LYS A 503 27.58 3.55 -2.88
N ALA A 504 27.80 2.50 -2.08
CA ALA A 504 27.81 2.61 -0.64
C ALA A 504 28.97 3.48 -0.14
N GLU A 505 28.69 4.36 0.81
CA GLU A 505 29.71 5.15 1.49
C GLU A 505 30.47 4.28 2.51
N GLY A 506 31.75 4.57 2.71
CA GLY A 506 32.60 3.86 3.64
C GLY A 506 32.69 2.36 3.33
N ILE A 507 32.21 1.49 4.23
CA ILE A 507 32.25 0.03 4.02
C ILE A 507 31.42 -0.37 2.81
N LYS A 508 31.97 -1.29 2.01
CA LYS A 508 31.30 -1.79 0.81
C LYS A 508 30.33 -2.91 1.18
N ARG A 509 29.09 -2.52 1.49
CA ARG A 509 28.00 -3.40 1.96
C ARG A 509 26.66 -3.01 1.37
N ILE A 510 25.76 -3.98 1.29
CA ILE A 510 24.33 -3.72 1.05
C ILE A 510 23.60 -3.55 2.38
N GLY A 511 22.60 -2.68 2.40
CA GLY A 511 21.61 -2.59 3.44
C GLY A 511 20.31 -3.27 2.98
N VAL A 512 19.61 -3.86 3.92
CA VAL A 512 18.28 -4.48 3.70
C VAL A 512 17.37 -3.97 4.79
N LEU A 513 16.25 -3.38 4.39
CA LEU A 513 15.19 -2.91 5.29
C LEU A 513 13.97 -3.82 5.18
N ARG A 514 13.43 -4.22 6.31
CA ARG A 514 12.04 -4.66 6.44
C ARG A 514 11.33 -3.77 7.44
N ALA A 515 10.15 -3.32 7.08
CA ALA A 515 9.36 -2.46 7.93
C ALA A 515 7.88 -2.80 7.78
N ASP A 516 7.13 -2.69 8.88
CA ASP A 516 5.70 -3.02 8.92
C ASP A 516 4.94 -2.03 9.81
N VAL A 517 3.73 -1.67 9.40
CA VAL A 517 2.89 -0.74 10.16
C VAL A 517 2.30 -1.42 11.38
N ASP A 518 2.58 -0.86 12.54
CA ASP A 518 2.15 -1.41 13.81
C ASP A 518 0.62 -1.40 13.97
N ASN A 519 0.05 -2.58 14.22
CA ASN A 519 -1.39 -2.75 14.52
C ASN A 519 -2.34 -2.31 13.38
N LEU A 520 -1.92 -2.30 12.11
CA LEU A 520 -2.78 -1.87 11.01
C LEU A 520 -4.08 -2.65 10.94
N GLY A 521 -4.05 -3.98 11.08
CA GLY A 521 -5.25 -4.81 11.11
C GLY A 521 -6.26 -4.41 12.20
N LYS A 522 -5.76 -3.99 13.39
CA LYS A 522 -6.62 -3.44 14.44
C LYS A 522 -7.20 -2.08 14.04
N ALA A 523 -6.40 -1.21 13.44
CA ALA A 523 -6.86 0.10 12.98
C ALA A 523 -7.97 -0.02 11.91
N PHE A 524 -7.88 -1.01 11.00
CA PHE A 524 -8.94 -1.30 10.02
C PHE A 524 -10.27 -1.69 10.66
N VAL A 525 -10.24 -2.53 11.68
CA VAL A 525 -11.44 -3.14 12.26
C VAL A 525 -12.05 -2.29 13.37
N SER A 526 -11.20 -1.68 14.21
CA SER A 526 -11.61 -0.98 15.43
C SER A 526 -10.81 0.31 15.70
N GLY A 527 -10.21 0.91 14.67
CA GLY A 527 -9.48 2.18 14.81
C GLY A 527 -10.40 3.39 14.91
N PHE A 528 -11.63 3.28 14.43
CA PHE A 528 -12.65 4.32 14.59
C PHE A 528 -13.56 3.99 15.76
N THR A 529 -14.05 5.04 16.43
CA THR A 529 -15.09 4.83 17.46
C THR A 529 -16.35 4.22 16.85
N PRO A 530 -17.21 3.54 17.63
CA PRO A 530 -18.42 2.92 17.07
C PRO A 530 -19.35 3.91 16.35
N GLU A 531 -19.32 5.20 16.72
CA GLU A 531 -20.08 6.25 16.09
C GLU A 531 -19.56 6.58 14.70
N HIS A 532 -18.26 6.44 14.46
CA HIS A 532 -17.58 6.81 13.23
C HIS A 532 -17.22 5.60 12.34
N THR A 533 -17.52 4.39 12.79
CA THR A 533 -17.24 3.18 12.03
C THR A 533 -18.18 3.05 10.84
N SER A 534 -17.64 3.03 9.62
CA SER A 534 -18.42 2.83 8.38
C SER A 534 -17.57 2.18 7.28
N LEU A 535 -18.26 1.57 6.29
CA LEU A 535 -17.60 0.95 5.15
C LEU A 535 -16.86 2.00 4.29
N SER A 536 -17.44 3.19 4.11
CA SER A 536 -16.83 4.28 3.36
C SER A 536 -15.56 4.81 4.04
N ARG A 537 -15.55 4.94 5.38
CA ARG A 537 -14.32 5.32 6.12
C ARG A 537 -13.25 4.26 6.03
N THR A 538 -13.62 2.99 6.17
CA THR A 538 -12.68 1.89 5.98
C THR A 538 -12.09 1.87 4.56
N ALA A 539 -12.90 2.12 3.54
CA ALA A 539 -12.44 2.22 2.14
C ALA A 539 -11.52 3.43 1.93
N THR A 540 -11.87 4.61 2.48
CA THR A 540 -11.02 5.82 2.44
C THR A 540 -9.68 5.56 3.13
N PHE A 541 -9.69 4.98 4.33
CA PHE A 541 -8.48 4.63 5.08
C PHE A 541 -7.60 3.65 4.29
N SER A 542 -8.20 2.58 3.76
CA SER A 542 -7.55 1.58 2.91
C SER A 542 -6.84 2.23 1.71
N ARG A 543 -7.56 3.06 0.97
CA ARG A 543 -7.02 3.74 -0.21
C ARG A 543 -5.88 4.70 0.15
N LYS A 544 -5.98 5.44 1.27
CA LYS A 544 -4.89 6.31 1.75
C LYS A 544 -3.64 5.51 2.08
N MET A 545 -3.76 4.36 2.75
CA MET A 545 -2.62 3.49 3.04
C MET A 545 -2.01 2.90 1.75
N SER A 546 -2.85 2.47 0.80
CA SER A 546 -2.39 2.01 -0.52
C SER A 546 -1.65 3.10 -1.28
N LEU A 547 -2.13 4.34 -1.27
CA LEU A 547 -1.44 5.48 -1.89
C LEU A 547 -0.07 5.70 -1.25
N PHE A 548 0.02 5.64 0.07
CA PHE A 548 1.30 5.83 0.77
C PHE A 548 2.33 4.76 0.38
N PHE A 549 1.98 3.49 0.51
CA PHE A 549 2.93 2.40 0.31
C PHE A 549 3.15 2.02 -1.15
N LYS A 550 2.24 2.35 -2.06
CA LYS A 550 2.36 2.00 -3.48
C LYS A 550 2.76 3.17 -4.38
N LEU A 551 2.34 4.40 -4.06
CA LEU A 551 2.63 5.57 -4.88
C LEU A 551 3.64 6.51 -4.21
N HIS A 552 3.34 7.00 -3.00
CA HIS A 552 4.17 8.03 -2.36
C HIS A 552 5.57 7.53 -1.97
N ILE A 553 5.73 6.24 -1.70
CA ILE A 553 7.04 5.64 -1.41
C ILE A 553 8.05 5.86 -2.53
N ASN A 554 7.60 5.92 -3.79
CA ASN A 554 8.49 6.21 -4.93
C ASN A 554 9.06 7.63 -4.83
N ASP A 555 8.24 8.63 -4.48
CA ASP A 555 8.67 10.01 -4.27
C ASP A 555 9.56 10.15 -3.03
N ILE A 556 9.24 9.46 -1.93
CA ILE A 556 10.04 9.47 -0.70
C ILE A 556 11.48 9.00 -0.98
N LEU A 557 11.65 7.95 -1.78
CA LEU A 557 12.97 7.42 -2.14
C LEU A 557 13.68 8.27 -3.22
N LEU A 558 12.92 8.89 -4.10
CA LEU A 558 13.45 9.79 -5.12
C LEU A 558 13.97 11.11 -4.50
N ASN A 559 13.26 11.62 -3.50
CA ASN A 559 13.46 12.92 -2.87
C ASN A 559 13.77 12.78 -1.38
N GLY A 560 14.69 11.89 -1.01
CA GLY A 560 15.11 11.64 0.37
C GLY A 560 15.64 12.90 1.06
N ARG A 561 15.29 13.10 2.33
CA ARG A 561 15.55 14.33 3.10
C ARG A 561 16.63 14.15 4.17
N TYR A 562 16.72 12.96 4.75
CA TYR A 562 17.69 12.69 5.81
C TYR A 562 19.08 12.37 5.26
N SER A 563 20.13 12.82 5.94
CA SER A 563 21.52 12.40 5.69
C SER A 563 22.31 12.30 7.00
N PHE A 564 23.42 11.57 6.99
CA PHE A 564 24.32 11.48 8.16
C PHE A 564 25.02 12.80 8.50
N ASP A 565 24.98 13.79 7.63
CA ASP A 565 25.48 15.16 7.90
C ASP A 565 24.44 16.04 8.62
N GLY A 566 23.29 15.47 8.95
CA GLY A 566 22.12 16.15 9.49
C GLY A 566 21.05 16.35 8.43
N GLN A 567 19.95 17.03 8.79
CA GLN A 567 18.91 17.35 7.82
C GLN A 567 19.45 18.26 6.73
N THR A 568 19.48 17.79 5.51
CA THR A 568 19.90 18.58 4.36
C THR A 568 18.70 19.28 3.72
N LYS A 569 18.93 20.53 3.28
CA LYS A 569 17.97 21.25 2.43
C LYS A 569 17.92 20.68 1.01
N GLN A 570 18.90 19.85 0.63
CA GLN A 570 19.02 19.28 -0.71
C GLN A 570 18.43 17.86 -0.72
N LEU A 571 17.42 17.66 -1.55
CA LEU A 571 16.82 16.34 -1.76
C LEU A 571 17.84 15.38 -2.38
N THR A 572 17.90 14.17 -1.86
CA THR A 572 18.88 13.15 -2.29
C THR A 572 18.18 11.90 -2.78
N ARG A 573 18.50 11.49 -4.00
CA ARG A 573 18.01 10.23 -4.57
C ARG A 573 18.67 9.04 -3.86
N ARG A 574 17.86 8.13 -3.28
CA ARG A 574 18.35 6.95 -2.56
C ARG A 574 18.89 5.88 -3.50
N ASN A 575 20.09 5.38 -3.25
CA ASN A 575 20.64 4.22 -3.98
C ASN A 575 20.06 2.92 -3.43
N ALA A 576 18.80 2.69 -3.72
CA ALA A 576 18.02 1.55 -3.24
C ALA A 576 17.03 1.09 -4.31
N ALA A 577 16.46 -0.09 -4.11
CA ALA A 577 15.36 -0.62 -4.90
C ALA A 577 14.28 -1.18 -3.97
N ILE A 578 13.02 -0.92 -4.32
CA ILE A 578 11.87 -1.58 -3.73
C ILE A 578 11.83 -3.01 -4.27
N ILE A 579 11.83 -3.98 -3.38
CA ILE A 579 11.55 -5.38 -3.71
C ILE A 579 10.06 -5.63 -3.56
N TYR A 580 9.50 -5.15 -2.46
CA TYR A 580 8.10 -5.25 -2.14
C TYR A 580 7.66 -4.02 -1.37
N SER A 581 6.52 -3.47 -1.72
CA SER A 581 5.84 -2.42 -0.97
C SER A 581 4.35 -2.53 -1.23
N GLY A 582 3.58 -2.90 -0.21
CA GLY A 582 2.13 -3.04 -0.37
C GLY A 582 1.43 -3.34 0.94
N GLY A 583 0.26 -2.76 1.11
CA GLY A 583 -0.51 -2.88 2.34
C GLY A 583 0.13 -2.14 3.49
N ASP A 584 0.96 -2.82 4.26
CA ASP A 584 1.62 -2.36 5.48
C ASP A 584 3.13 -2.68 5.50
N ASP A 585 3.54 -3.63 4.67
CA ASP A 585 4.91 -4.13 4.61
C ASP A 585 5.76 -3.42 3.55
N VAL A 586 7.02 -3.14 3.88
CA VAL A 586 8.04 -2.64 2.96
C VAL A 586 9.30 -3.48 3.05
N PHE A 587 9.83 -3.86 1.90
CA PHE A 587 11.12 -4.53 1.77
C PHE A 587 11.99 -3.81 0.74
N LEU A 588 13.08 -3.19 1.21
CA LEU A 588 14.05 -2.44 0.40
C LEU A 588 15.43 -3.09 0.45
N ILE A 589 16.16 -3.01 -0.65
CA ILE A 589 17.59 -3.35 -0.71
C ILE A 589 18.34 -2.20 -1.38
N GLY A 590 19.49 -1.81 -0.84
CA GLY A 590 20.26 -0.70 -1.39
C GLY A 590 21.67 -0.58 -0.81
N ALA A 591 22.33 0.54 -1.04
CA ALA A 591 23.53 0.92 -0.32
C ALA A 591 23.19 1.07 1.18
N TRP A 592 24.01 0.50 2.06
CA TRP A 592 23.67 0.41 3.49
C TRP A 592 23.36 1.77 4.15
N ASN A 593 24.11 2.80 3.78
CA ASN A 593 23.90 4.18 4.26
C ASN A 593 22.58 4.76 3.76
N ASP A 594 22.25 4.58 2.47
CA ASP A 594 21.00 5.03 1.89
C ASP A 594 19.78 4.31 2.45
N VAL A 595 19.91 3.02 2.79
CA VAL A 595 18.81 2.23 3.38
C VAL A 595 18.47 2.72 4.79
N ILE A 596 19.47 3.08 5.61
CA ILE A 596 19.21 3.68 6.93
C ILE A 596 18.52 5.04 6.77
N CYS A 597 19.02 5.90 5.87
CA CYS A 597 18.39 7.18 5.60
C CYS A 597 16.96 7.04 5.06
N ALA A 598 16.73 6.08 4.15
CA ALA A 598 15.41 5.78 3.61
C ALA A 598 14.42 5.30 4.69
N ALA A 599 14.87 4.53 5.68
CA ALA A 599 14.04 4.10 6.80
C ALA A 599 13.59 5.27 7.68
N ILE A 600 14.45 6.27 7.89
CA ILE A 600 14.11 7.50 8.62
C ILE A 600 13.12 8.32 7.79
N ASP A 601 13.41 8.56 6.50
CA ASP A 601 12.51 9.28 5.60
C ASP A 601 11.11 8.65 5.56
N LEU A 602 11.04 7.31 5.50
CA LEU A 602 9.78 6.56 5.49
C LEU A 602 9.00 6.75 6.78
N ASN A 603 9.67 6.63 7.94
CA ASN A 603 9.03 6.85 9.24
C ASN A 603 8.51 8.28 9.39
N GLU A 604 9.32 9.30 9.09
CA GLU A 604 8.92 10.72 9.18
C GLU A 604 7.77 11.05 8.22
N SER A 605 7.83 10.51 7.00
CA SER A 605 6.76 10.68 6.01
C SER A 605 5.46 10.01 6.46
N LEU A 606 5.53 8.81 7.06
CA LEU A 606 4.35 8.13 7.61
C LEU A 606 3.75 8.92 8.78
N GLN A 607 4.59 9.42 9.70
CA GLN A 607 4.12 10.26 10.81
C GLN A 607 3.40 11.51 10.30
N THR A 608 3.95 12.17 9.28
CA THR A 608 3.33 13.36 8.67
C THR A 608 2.02 13.00 7.97
N PHE A 609 2.01 11.93 7.16
CA PHE A 609 0.86 11.50 6.39
C PHE A 609 -0.31 11.04 7.27
N THR A 610 -0.01 10.31 8.35
CA THR A 610 -0.99 9.74 9.28
C THR A 610 -1.19 10.56 10.54
N GLN A 611 -0.60 11.75 10.64
CA GLN A 611 -0.68 12.64 11.82
C GLN A 611 -0.22 11.94 13.12
N GLY A 612 0.71 11.01 13.00
CA GLY A 612 1.21 10.24 14.13
C GLY A 612 0.27 9.15 14.67
N THR A 613 -0.88 8.92 14.05
CA THR A 613 -1.85 7.89 14.50
C THR A 613 -1.41 6.46 14.23
N LEU A 614 -0.58 6.27 13.23
CA LEU A 614 0.05 4.99 12.92
C LEU A 614 1.55 5.06 13.14
N LYS A 615 2.12 3.95 13.56
CA LYS A 615 3.55 3.79 13.82
C LYS A 615 4.09 2.66 12.94
N ILE A 616 5.41 2.64 12.75
CA ILE A 616 6.09 1.61 11.98
C ILE A 616 7.22 0.99 12.80
N SER A 617 7.38 -0.33 12.71
CA SER A 617 8.53 -1.05 13.26
C SER A 617 9.41 -1.53 12.12
N ALA A 618 10.74 -1.38 12.27
CA ALA A 618 11.70 -1.64 11.21
C ALA A 618 12.90 -2.45 11.69
N GLY A 619 13.38 -3.35 10.83
CA GLY A 619 14.65 -4.05 10.98
C GLY A 619 15.59 -3.73 9.82
N ILE A 620 16.85 -3.41 10.10
CA ILE A 620 17.89 -3.15 9.10
C ILE A 620 19.07 -4.07 9.29
N GLY A 621 19.31 -4.93 8.28
CA GLY A 621 20.50 -5.77 8.18
C GLY A 621 21.54 -5.17 7.23
N ILE A 622 22.83 -5.36 7.54
CA ILE A 622 23.95 -4.92 6.70
C ILE A 622 24.77 -6.15 6.31
N PHE A 623 24.92 -6.40 5.01
CA PHE A 623 25.46 -7.64 4.50
C PHE A 623 26.55 -7.44 3.42
N PRO A 624 27.48 -8.40 3.25
CA PRO A 624 28.36 -8.40 2.09
C PRO A 624 27.61 -8.73 0.79
N GLU A 625 28.16 -8.31 -0.35
CA GLU A 625 27.58 -8.51 -1.69
C GLU A 625 27.11 -9.94 -1.98
N LYS A 626 27.90 -10.93 -1.56
CA LYS A 626 27.66 -12.35 -1.85
C LYS A 626 26.86 -13.08 -0.75
N TYR A 627 26.20 -12.34 0.13
CA TYR A 627 25.41 -12.97 1.20
C TYR A 627 24.16 -13.65 0.62
N PRO A 628 23.80 -14.88 1.07
CA PRO A 628 22.63 -15.58 0.51
C PRO A 628 21.32 -14.80 0.74
N ALA A 629 20.50 -14.63 -0.31
CA ALA A 629 19.29 -13.84 -0.26
C ALA A 629 18.28 -14.32 0.79
N SER A 630 18.10 -15.63 0.91
CA SER A 630 17.20 -16.21 1.92
C SER A 630 17.65 -15.88 3.35
N ALA A 631 18.98 -15.92 3.60
CA ALA A 631 19.54 -15.63 4.89
C ALA A 631 19.45 -14.13 5.24
N LEU A 632 19.71 -13.22 4.28
CA LEU A 632 19.54 -11.77 4.52
C LEU A 632 18.10 -11.41 4.85
N ALA A 633 17.13 -11.98 4.14
CA ALA A 633 15.72 -11.74 4.40
C ALA A 633 15.28 -12.27 5.77
N LEU A 634 15.73 -13.49 6.14
CA LEU A 634 15.45 -14.09 7.44
C LEU A 634 16.05 -13.27 8.59
N GLN A 635 17.33 -12.85 8.46
CA GLN A 635 18.00 -12.09 9.52
C GLN A 635 17.38 -10.69 9.68
N THR A 636 17.05 -10.05 8.57
CA THR A 636 16.36 -8.73 8.61
C THR A 636 14.96 -8.86 9.20
N GLY A 637 14.23 -9.95 8.90
CA GLY A 637 12.93 -10.24 9.50
C GLY A 637 13.01 -10.42 11.02
N LYS A 638 14.06 -11.11 11.52
CA LYS A 638 14.29 -11.21 12.98
C LYS A 638 14.52 -9.85 13.63
N LEU A 639 15.24 -8.94 12.96
CA LEU A 639 15.42 -7.58 13.47
C LEU A 639 14.10 -6.80 13.52
N GLU A 640 13.25 -6.96 12.50
CA GLU A 640 11.89 -6.41 12.50
C GLU A 640 11.05 -6.95 13.68
N ASP A 641 11.08 -8.29 13.89
CA ASP A 641 10.39 -8.93 15.02
C ASP A 641 10.89 -8.37 16.37
N MET A 642 12.21 -8.20 16.54
CA MET A 642 12.78 -7.58 17.74
C MET A 642 12.29 -6.15 17.97
N ALA A 643 12.16 -5.34 16.89
CA ALA A 643 11.60 -4.00 16.96
C ALA A 643 10.15 -4.02 17.41
N LYS A 644 9.34 -4.96 16.91
CA LYS A 644 7.94 -5.18 17.33
C LYS A 644 7.84 -5.64 18.79
N ASP A 645 8.70 -6.56 19.22
CA ASP A 645 8.72 -7.11 20.60
C ASP A 645 9.22 -6.07 21.62
N ALA A 646 10.05 -5.10 21.22
CA ALA A 646 10.46 -3.96 22.04
C ALA A 646 9.35 -2.92 22.28
N GLY A 647 8.11 -3.30 22.00
CA GLY A 647 6.91 -2.48 22.23
C GLY A 647 6.56 -1.59 21.04
N LYS A 648 6.96 -1.99 19.81
CA LYS A 648 6.61 -1.32 18.54
C LYS A 648 7.13 0.11 18.41
N ASN A 649 6.83 0.82 17.34
CA ASN A 649 7.38 2.16 17.06
C ASN A 649 8.90 2.20 17.25
N SER A 650 9.58 1.22 16.68
CA SER A 650 10.99 0.95 16.99
C SER A 650 11.77 0.57 15.73
N ILE A 651 13.08 0.74 15.80
CA ILE A 651 14.03 0.31 14.77
C ILE A 651 15.09 -0.59 15.41
N ALA A 652 15.43 -1.68 14.74
CA ALA A 652 16.51 -2.58 15.12
C ALA A 652 17.59 -2.60 14.04
N LEU A 653 18.86 -2.43 14.44
CA LEU A 653 20.03 -2.46 13.56
C LEU A 653 21.04 -3.47 14.07
N PHE A 654 21.75 -4.14 13.17
CA PHE A 654 22.87 -5.03 13.44
C PHE A 654 22.52 -6.28 14.27
N ASN A 655 22.04 -6.13 15.51
CA ASN A 655 21.79 -7.22 16.46
C ASN A 655 20.77 -6.82 17.55
N GLU A 656 20.51 -7.73 18.49
CA GLU A 656 19.55 -7.58 19.59
C GLU A 656 19.84 -6.40 20.53
N GLU A 657 21.10 -5.97 20.63
CA GLU A 657 21.50 -4.86 21.51
C GLU A 657 21.22 -3.49 20.91
N SER A 658 20.95 -3.42 19.59
CA SER A 658 20.75 -2.18 18.83
C SER A 658 19.30 -2.00 18.44
N VAL A 659 18.38 -2.07 19.40
CA VAL A 659 16.94 -1.84 19.24
C VAL A 659 16.57 -0.55 19.98
N TYR A 660 15.91 0.39 19.27
CA TYR A 660 15.59 1.72 19.78
C TYR A 660 14.17 2.12 19.37
N LYS A 661 13.53 2.99 20.18
CA LYS A 661 12.41 3.81 19.70
C LYS A 661 12.92 4.76 18.64
N TRP A 662 12.08 5.13 17.65
CA TRP A 662 12.50 6.02 16.56
C TRP A 662 13.11 7.32 17.07
N GLU A 663 12.46 7.99 18.04
CA GLU A 663 12.95 9.22 18.66
C GLU A 663 14.33 9.02 19.32
N THR A 664 14.50 7.92 20.06
CA THR A 664 15.81 7.58 20.66
C THR A 664 16.88 7.35 19.59
N PHE A 665 16.51 6.75 18.46
CA PHE A 665 17.45 6.51 17.37
C PHE A 665 17.82 7.80 16.64
N THR A 666 16.82 8.62 16.25
CA THR A 666 17.05 9.85 15.49
C THR A 666 17.74 10.92 16.34
N ASP A 667 17.29 11.14 17.57
CA ASP A 667 17.76 12.22 18.40
C ASP A 667 18.96 11.79 19.28
N GLY A 668 18.85 10.63 19.94
CA GLY A 668 19.87 10.15 20.85
C GLY A 668 21.08 9.52 20.17
N VAL A 669 20.85 8.55 19.25
CA VAL A 669 21.96 7.85 18.58
C VAL A 669 22.55 8.74 17.49
N LEU A 670 21.74 9.24 16.57
CA LEU A 670 22.20 9.99 15.40
C LEU A 670 22.40 11.48 15.70
N GLY A 671 21.43 12.14 16.29
CA GLY A 671 21.46 13.59 16.55
C GLY A 671 22.46 14.01 17.61
N GLU A 672 22.54 13.29 18.75
CA GLU A 672 23.46 13.64 19.83
C GLU A 672 24.81 12.93 19.71
N LYS A 673 24.82 11.60 19.77
CA LYS A 673 26.07 10.83 19.93
C LYS A 673 26.87 10.74 18.64
N PHE A 674 26.22 10.39 17.53
CA PHE A 674 26.90 10.28 16.24
C PHE A 674 27.42 11.65 15.76
N GLN A 675 26.62 12.72 15.87
CA GLN A 675 27.05 14.05 15.45
C GLN A 675 28.23 14.57 16.28
N LEU A 676 28.24 14.31 17.58
CA LEU A 676 29.37 14.73 18.41
C LEU A 676 30.64 13.94 18.07
N ILE A 677 30.53 12.62 17.86
CA ILE A 677 31.65 11.78 17.40
C ILE A 677 32.17 12.29 16.06
N LYS A 678 31.27 12.57 15.13
CA LYS A 678 31.61 13.05 13.79
C LYS A 678 32.34 14.39 13.85
N ARG A 679 31.78 15.39 14.56
CA ARG A 679 32.42 16.71 14.70
C ARG A 679 33.82 16.60 15.31
N TYR A 680 34.01 15.73 16.33
CA TYR A 680 35.28 15.59 17.01
C TYR A 680 36.33 14.90 16.14
N PHE A 681 35.99 13.81 15.46
CA PHE A 681 36.96 13.02 14.70
C PHE A 681 37.21 13.57 13.29
N ASP A 682 36.22 14.15 12.62
CA ASP A 682 36.42 14.81 11.32
C ASP A 682 37.38 16.04 11.45
N GLY A 683 37.40 16.65 12.63
CA GLY A 683 38.35 17.74 12.96
C GLY A 683 39.74 17.26 13.45
N ASN A 684 39.95 15.93 13.66
CA ASN A 684 41.15 15.36 14.26
C ASN A 684 41.58 14.08 13.53
N GLU A 685 41.92 14.16 12.25
CA GLU A 685 42.23 13.00 11.40
C GLU A 685 43.36 12.09 11.92
N GLU A 686 44.29 12.60 12.73
CA GLU A 686 45.41 11.82 13.33
C GLU A 686 44.96 10.81 14.39
N LYS A 687 43.76 10.90 14.93
CA LYS A 687 43.26 10.08 16.06
C LYS A 687 42.33 8.93 15.63
N GLY A 688 42.58 8.33 14.49
CA GLY A 688 41.77 7.41 13.69
C GLY A 688 41.05 6.21 14.39
N ALA A 689 40.59 5.26 13.57
CA ALA A 689 39.76 4.11 13.92
C ALA A 689 40.21 3.29 15.12
N SER A 690 41.56 3.24 15.40
CA SER A 690 42.11 2.52 16.55
C SER A 690 41.59 3.04 17.89
N ALA A 691 41.38 4.35 18.04
CA ALA A 691 40.82 4.94 19.26
C ALA A 691 39.36 4.49 19.45
N MET A 692 38.59 4.43 18.39
CA MET A 692 37.17 4.00 18.41
C MET A 692 37.02 2.54 18.84
N TYR A 693 37.83 1.64 18.30
CA TYR A 693 37.81 0.24 18.71
C TYR A 693 38.21 0.04 20.19
N LYS A 694 39.13 0.86 20.70
CA LYS A 694 39.47 0.87 22.14
C LYS A 694 38.29 1.38 22.99
N MET A 695 37.61 2.45 22.52
CA MET A 695 36.39 2.95 23.18
C MET A 695 35.33 1.85 23.25
N LEU A 696 35.02 1.18 22.12
CA LEU A 696 34.07 0.06 22.08
C LEU A 696 34.44 -1.04 23.08
N SER A 697 35.73 -1.40 23.19
CA SER A 697 36.17 -2.40 24.14
C SER A 697 35.89 -2.00 25.60
N PHE A 698 36.15 -0.75 25.96
CA PHE A 698 35.90 -0.27 27.32
C PHE A 698 34.40 -0.11 27.63
N ILE A 699 33.60 0.31 26.63
CA ILE A 699 32.14 0.43 26.78
C ILE A 699 31.51 -0.94 27.02
N ARG A 700 31.96 -1.99 26.29
CA ARG A 700 31.49 -3.37 26.47
C ARG A 700 31.81 -3.95 27.82
N THR A 701 32.96 -3.57 28.43
CA THR A 701 33.40 -4.04 29.76
C THR A 701 33.14 -3.01 30.87
N ARG A 702 32.22 -2.04 30.64
CA ARG A 702 31.91 -0.93 31.58
C ARG A 702 31.49 -1.37 32.99
N GLY A 703 31.01 -2.60 33.18
CA GLY A 703 30.69 -3.17 34.48
C GLY A 703 31.94 -3.31 35.41
N GLU A 704 33.12 -3.32 34.81
CA GLU A 704 34.39 -3.34 35.55
C GLU A 704 34.86 -1.91 35.84
N LYS A 705 35.09 -1.56 37.10
CA LYS A 705 35.61 -0.24 37.50
C LYS A 705 36.90 0.16 36.77
N ILE A 706 37.75 -0.83 36.48
CA ILE A 706 39.02 -0.61 35.76
C ILE A 706 38.77 -0.14 34.31
N SER A 707 37.73 -0.61 33.66
CA SER A 707 37.36 -0.18 32.30
C SER A 707 36.93 1.27 32.25
N LEU A 708 36.18 1.74 33.24
CA LEU A 708 35.82 3.15 33.37
C LEU A 708 37.04 4.04 33.59
N ALA A 709 37.99 3.59 34.45
CA ALA A 709 39.24 4.33 34.70
C ALA A 709 40.12 4.38 33.43
N ARG A 710 40.25 3.28 32.71
CA ARG A 710 40.98 3.22 31.42
C ARG A 710 40.34 4.10 30.35
N PHE A 711 39.01 4.14 30.30
CA PHE A 711 38.30 4.99 29.39
C PHE A 711 38.53 6.49 29.69
N ALA A 712 38.43 6.87 30.96
CA ALA A 712 38.75 8.25 31.40
C ALA A 712 40.20 8.63 31.09
N TYR A 713 41.15 7.71 31.34
CA TYR A 713 42.57 7.93 31.02
C TYR A 713 42.77 8.09 29.51
N MET A 714 42.10 7.29 28.69
CA MET A 714 42.17 7.39 27.24
C MET A 714 41.63 8.74 26.77
N LEU A 715 40.48 9.19 27.29
CA LEU A 715 39.94 10.52 26.98
C LEU A 715 40.93 11.62 27.35
N GLY A 716 41.56 11.55 28.54
CA GLY A 716 42.59 12.54 28.95
C GLY A 716 43.79 12.59 28.00
N ARG A 717 44.18 11.45 27.42
CA ARG A 717 45.26 11.41 26.39
C ARG A 717 44.88 11.97 25.05
N MET A 718 43.62 12.23 24.82
CA MET A 718 43.07 12.86 23.59
C MET A 718 42.98 14.40 23.73
N GLU A 719 43.38 14.95 24.87
CA GLU A 719 43.43 16.39 25.10
C GLU A 719 44.33 17.06 24.05
N PRO A 720 43.88 18.14 23.37
CA PRO A 720 44.67 18.88 22.43
C PRO A 720 45.83 19.63 23.14
N ASP A 721 46.91 19.89 22.41
CA ASP A 721 48.03 20.65 22.93
C ASP A 721 47.63 22.06 23.33
N LYS A 722 48.31 22.66 24.33
CA LYS A 722 48.03 24.03 24.81
C LYS A 722 48.12 25.12 23.71
N LYS A 723 48.80 24.81 22.61
CA LYS A 723 49.00 25.70 21.46
C LYS A 723 47.91 25.59 20.40
N GLU A 724 46.99 24.62 20.52
CA GLU A 724 45.88 24.43 19.59
C GLU A 724 44.83 25.55 19.74
N GLU A 725 44.01 25.74 18.70
CA GLU A 725 42.92 26.72 18.64
C GLU A 725 41.91 26.52 19.75
N GLU A 726 41.33 27.58 20.29
CA GLU A 726 40.37 27.52 21.42
C GLU A 726 39.13 26.69 21.05
N GLU A 727 38.65 26.77 19.80
CA GLU A 727 37.54 25.97 19.28
C GLU A 727 37.78 24.45 19.42
N LYS A 728 38.99 23.98 19.12
CA LYS A 728 39.34 22.55 19.31
C LYS A 728 39.36 22.14 20.77
N LYS A 729 39.74 23.03 21.68
CA LYS A 729 39.72 22.78 23.12
C LYS A 729 38.31 22.71 23.68
N GLU A 730 37.44 23.61 23.25
CA GLU A 730 36.01 23.60 23.62
C GLU A 730 35.33 22.32 23.12
N LEU A 731 35.55 21.95 21.86
CA LEU A 731 35.02 20.71 21.29
C LEU A 731 35.53 19.45 22.04
N TYR A 732 36.82 19.43 22.42
CA TYR A 732 37.36 18.34 23.24
C TYR A 732 36.70 18.29 24.60
N GLN A 733 36.50 19.42 25.27
CA GLN A 733 35.84 19.48 26.58
C GLN A 733 34.41 18.97 26.51
N GLU A 734 33.63 19.38 25.49
CA GLU A 734 32.30 18.85 25.22
C GLU A 734 32.36 17.33 25.01
N PHE A 735 33.21 16.87 24.10
CA PHE A 735 33.36 15.47 23.74
C PHE A 735 33.75 14.61 24.95
N SER A 736 34.81 14.95 25.65
CA SER A 736 35.32 14.14 26.78
C SER A 736 34.30 14.08 27.92
N LYS A 737 33.66 15.20 28.26
CA LYS A 737 32.60 15.27 29.27
C LYS A 737 31.38 14.41 28.92
N LYS A 738 30.88 14.52 27.72
CA LYS A 738 29.72 13.74 27.23
C LYS A 738 30.04 12.25 27.15
N MET A 739 31.18 11.88 26.55
CA MET A 739 31.62 10.48 26.45
C MET A 739 31.72 9.81 27.83
N TYR A 740 32.29 10.52 28.82
CA TYR A 740 32.40 10.00 30.18
C TYR A 740 31.05 9.92 30.91
N GLN A 741 30.09 10.79 30.59
CA GLN A 741 28.74 10.70 31.09
C GLN A 741 28.02 9.47 30.50
N TRP A 742 28.08 9.29 29.18
CA TRP A 742 27.36 8.22 28.46
C TRP A 742 27.83 6.82 28.84
N ILE A 743 29.11 6.61 29.06
CA ILE A 743 29.62 5.25 29.45
C ILE A 743 29.08 4.81 30.82
N LYS A 744 28.64 5.73 31.68
CA LYS A 744 28.09 5.40 33.02
C LYS A 744 26.64 4.94 32.94
N SER A 745 25.89 5.38 31.92
CA SER A 745 24.51 5.01 31.69
C SER A 745 24.45 3.75 30.81
N GLU A 746 23.59 2.80 31.16
CA GLU A 746 23.43 1.60 30.35
C GLU A 746 22.79 1.91 28.99
N GLU A 747 21.77 2.73 29.01
CA GLU A 747 21.05 3.15 27.81
C GLU A 747 21.94 3.96 26.88
N ASP A 748 22.62 4.99 27.42
CA ASP A 748 23.54 5.81 26.62
C ASP A 748 24.71 5.00 26.08
N SER A 749 25.21 4.01 26.83
CA SER A 749 26.28 3.13 26.36
C SER A 749 25.88 2.28 25.15
N LYS A 750 24.64 1.76 25.13
CA LYS A 750 24.09 1.04 23.96
C LYS A 750 23.99 1.97 22.74
N GLN A 751 23.45 3.15 22.93
CA GLN A 751 23.35 4.15 21.87
C GLN A 751 24.73 4.58 21.35
N LEU A 752 25.70 4.77 22.26
CA LEU A 752 27.07 5.14 21.93
C LEU A 752 27.78 4.07 21.09
N VAL A 753 27.58 2.79 21.42
CA VAL A 753 28.11 1.66 20.62
C VAL A 753 27.60 1.73 19.19
N THR A 754 26.31 1.94 19.00
CA THR A 754 25.72 2.04 17.66
C THR A 754 26.23 3.27 16.90
N ALA A 755 26.30 4.42 17.55
CA ALA A 755 26.84 5.65 16.96
C ALA A 755 28.30 5.48 16.51
N ILE A 756 29.15 4.82 17.34
CA ILE A 756 30.56 4.52 16.97
C ILE A 756 30.60 3.55 15.77
N TYR A 757 29.77 2.51 15.73
CA TYR A 757 29.74 1.60 14.56
C TYR A 757 29.36 2.34 13.29
N LEU A 758 28.34 3.18 13.33
CA LEU A 758 27.92 3.96 12.16
C LEU A 758 29.04 4.87 11.66
N TYR A 759 29.71 5.58 12.59
CA TYR A 759 30.82 6.45 12.21
C TYR A 759 32.01 5.65 11.62
N VAL A 760 32.41 4.55 12.24
CA VAL A 760 33.49 3.68 11.74
C VAL A 760 33.12 3.11 10.36
N TYR A 761 31.87 2.72 10.15
CA TYR A 761 31.42 2.19 8.87
C TYR A 761 31.48 3.25 7.75
N LEU A 762 31.09 4.47 8.03
CA LEU A 762 31.16 5.58 7.04
C LEU A 762 32.59 5.97 6.66
N ASN A 763 33.55 5.82 7.58
CA ASN A 763 34.91 6.31 7.37
C ASN A 763 35.96 5.23 7.05
N ARG A 764 35.63 3.93 7.10
CA ARG A 764 36.60 2.82 7.00
C ARG A 764 37.42 2.81 5.68
N ASN A 765 36.89 3.25 4.56
CA ASN A 765 37.59 3.23 3.28
C ASN A 765 38.38 4.52 2.99
N LYS A 766 38.12 5.61 3.73
CA LYS A 766 38.90 6.85 3.62
C LYS A 766 40.33 6.63 4.11
N GLU A 767 40.56 5.70 5.06
CA GLU A 767 41.90 5.35 5.56
C GLU A 767 42.68 4.39 4.64
N GLY A 768 42.00 3.59 3.79
CA GLY A 768 42.63 2.62 2.88
C GLY A 768 43.40 3.25 1.71
N ASP A 769 43.03 4.44 1.27
CA ASP A 769 43.70 5.16 0.21
C ASP A 769 45.06 5.75 0.65
N TYR A 770 45.27 5.97 1.96
CA TYR A 770 46.55 6.43 2.51
C TYR A 770 47.59 5.32 2.76
N ALA A 771 47.15 4.06 2.91
CA ALA A 771 48.06 2.94 3.11
C ALA A 771 48.74 2.42 1.84
N GLY A 772 48.25 2.85 0.66
CA GLY A 772 48.78 2.46 -0.66
C GLY A 772 49.93 3.30 -1.19
N THR A 773 50.23 4.46 -0.58
CA THR A 773 51.25 5.41 -1.08
C THR A 773 52.60 5.29 -0.38
N ASN A 774 52.77 4.43 0.62
CA ASN A 774 54.08 4.18 1.28
C ASN A 774 54.58 2.77 1.05
N LYS A 775 54.67 2.33 -0.20
CA LYS A 775 55.55 1.23 -0.62
C LYS A 775 56.26 1.66 -1.89
N ASN A 776 57.36 2.39 -1.68
CA ASN A 776 58.53 2.39 -2.54
C ASN A 776 59.75 2.47 -1.67
#